data_f89cbefeb7605ad36e4fbcd35e608a79
#
_entry.id   f89cbefeb7605ad36e4fbcd35e608a79
#
_cell.length_a   1.000
_cell.length_b   1.000
_cell.length_c   1.000
_cell.angle_alpha   90.00
_cell.angle_beta   90.00
_cell.angle_gamma   90.00
#
_symmetry.space_group_name_H-M   'P 1'
#
loop_
_entity.id
_entity.type
_entity.pdbx_description
1 polymer ?
#
loop_
_entity_poly.entity_id
_entity_poly.type
_entity_poly.pdbx_seq_one_letter_code
_entity_poly.pdbx_strand_id
1 'polypeptide(L)'
;MRIIQFQTNFSVGELDPLIRARTDLQQYQNALEEATNVVVQPQGGFRRRDGLEFVYNFGSTFTDFKVIPFEYSVTDSYFLVFVNQRIYVFKSGVLQTNINGSGNDYIAATSITTAMLDEINYTQAVDTLILCHEDLQTKRLVRNSDTSWTLENLPLTNLPQYPYAFDTHQPNFTITPSASTGNISITASSVTTDTGTAQAGGADTITLKSSSSYTSDDQPNGMFITLTSGTGASQTRHVEDYVASTKVLTVYPAWDTAPDATTGYKVEAFAPAAVGEYAQVLSTFGRARYVEFVSATEMKAVVEVNFFDTSGITAGNWESEHGYEDVWSNTRGWPKSAAFHEGRLYFGGSKSRPNTVWGSGVINYFDFNPGTGLDDEAVEATINTNQLNTIVNLFSGNDFRIFTTGGEFVVLQTGDNPITPSSFFVRPQTRLGAKAGIPIEDLNGASVFIQRQGKSINAFQFGDTTASYQIQNISALSSHLLKDPTDMAARRAASTDESDRLFVVNATDGSMAVYSILVGQNVIAPSRFTTDGEFIAVGVEIADVYVIVKRTINGAANYMLEKFNTSLTLDSAKSGGAAASVSMNQLEGETVSIIRDGVVEPTQVVPASPYTITFATAATTSYQVGLDYTVTARTMPAEPVLSSGSVQGFKKRIIQVDAIINDTQDMTINGKQVSFRNFGEDVLDTAVQPFTGTKTAHGLLGYTGTGQITISQSVPLAMTVLGLEYRLSVGN
;
A
#
# COMPACT_ATOMS: atom_id res chain seq x y z
N MET A 1 -30.31 -18.92 43.64
CA MET A 1 -29.01 -18.60 44.33
C MET A 1 -28.58 -17.19 43.96
N ARG A 2 -27.99 -16.42 44.90
CA ARG A 2 -27.44 -15.08 44.59
C ARG A 2 -25.92 -15.15 44.61
N ILE A 3 -25.29 -14.55 43.57
CA ILE A 3 -23.84 -14.60 43.36
C ILE A 3 -23.38 -13.17 43.06
N ILE A 4 -22.24 -12.78 43.57
CA ILE A 4 -21.56 -11.52 43.22
C ILE A 4 -20.41 -11.90 42.31
N GLN A 5 -20.29 -11.20 41.18
CA GLN A 5 -19.18 -11.33 40.26
C GLN A 5 -18.59 -9.93 39.99
N PHE A 6 -17.31 -9.91 39.64
CA PHE A 6 -16.58 -8.70 39.33
C PHE A 6 -15.78 -8.91 38.05
N GLN A 7 -16.08 -8.11 37.03
CA GLN A 7 -15.26 -7.99 35.84
C GLN A 7 -14.34 -6.80 36.02
N THR A 8 -13.07 -7.07 36.27
CA THR A 8 -12.06 -6.08 36.65
C THR A 8 -11.44 -5.35 35.48
N ASN A 9 -11.56 -5.90 34.27
CA ASN A 9 -11.00 -5.31 33.07
C ASN A 9 -11.68 -5.85 31.81
N PHE A 10 -11.37 -5.22 30.67
CA PHE A 10 -11.88 -5.56 29.32
C PHE A 10 -10.74 -5.75 28.33
N SER A 11 -9.56 -6.10 28.81
CA SER A 11 -8.30 -6.17 28.06
C SER A 11 -8.27 -7.16 26.90
N VAL A 12 -9.27 -8.02 26.82
CA VAL A 12 -9.42 -8.99 25.73
C VAL A 12 -10.26 -8.44 24.56
N GLY A 13 -11.04 -7.37 24.79
CA GLY A 13 -11.92 -6.80 23.77
C GLY A 13 -13.06 -7.70 23.33
N GLU A 14 -13.50 -7.62 22.08
CA GLU A 14 -14.60 -8.39 21.50
C GLU A 14 -14.13 -9.80 21.09
N LEU A 15 -14.79 -10.83 21.59
CA LEU A 15 -14.55 -12.22 21.23
C LEU A 15 -15.53 -12.73 20.18
N ASP A 16 -15.04 -13.66 19.35
CA ASP A 16 -15.86 -14.33 18.35
C ASP A 16 -17.06 -15.07 19.03
N PRO A 17 -18.30 -14.88 18.54
CA PRO A 17 -19.47 -15.57 19.07
C PRO A 17 -19.34 -17.10 19.13
N LEU A 18 -18.50 -17.71 18.31
CA LEU A 18 -18.23 -19.15 18.33
C LEU A 18 -17.51 -19.60 19.62
N ILE A 19 -16.87 -18.69 20.33
CA ILE A 19 -16.15 -18.96 21.60
C ILE A 19 -17.10 -18.97 22.80
N ARG A 20 -18.36 -18.62 22.62
CA ARG A 20 -19.36 -18.49 23.71
C ARG A 20 -19.46 -19.65 24.69
N ALA A 21 -19.18 -20.86 24.25
CA ALA A 21 -19.21 -22.07 25.10
C ALA A 21 -17.84 -22.34 25.78
N ARG A 22 -16.77 -21.63 25.42
CA ARG A 22 -15.41 -21.85 25.89
C ARG A 22 -15.13 -21.09 27.20
N THR A 23 -15.94 -21.35 28.24
CA THR A 23 -15.80 -20.75 29.58
C THR A 23 -14.54 -21.18 30.32
N ASP A 24 -13.83 -22.18 29.79
CA ASP A 24 -12.53 -22.66 30.23
C ASP A 24 -11.38 -21.69 29.86
N LEU A 25 -11.58 -20.81 28.90
CA LEU A 25 -10.58 -19.84 28.52
C LEU A 25 -10.42 -18.71 29.57
N GLN A 26 -9.20 -18.46 29.99
CA GLN A 26 -8.89 -17.38 30.93
C GLN A 26 -9.35 -16.00 30.42
N GLN A 27 -9.32 -15.81 29.11
CA GLN A 27 -9.74 -14.60 28.42
C GLN A 27 -11.24 -14.33 28.53
N TYR A 28 -12.07 -15.38 28.71
CA TYR A 28 -13.53 -15.29 28.67
C TYR A 28 -14.11 -14.27 29.65
N GLN A 29 -13.58 -14.22 30.88
CA GLN A 29 -14.09 -13.33 31.92
C GLN A 29 -13.72 -11.85 31.76
N ASN A 30 -12.67 -11.57 30.97
CA ASN A 30 -12.17 -10.23 30.71
C ASN A 30 -12.56 -9.71 29.32
N ALA A 31 -13.45 -10.43 28.65
CA ALA A 31 -13.87 -10.15 27.29
C ALA A 31 -15.27 -9.52 27.23
N LEU A 32 -15.57 -9.00 26.06
CA LEU A 32 -16.89 -8.56 25.64
C LEU A 32 -17.41 -9.45 24.52
N GLU A 33 -18.71 -9.69 24.45
CA GLU A 33 -19.38 -10.30 23.30
C GLU A 33 -19.61 -9.29 22.18
N GLU A 34 -19.68 -7.99 22.54
CA GLU A 34 -19.80 -6.88 21.62
C GLU A 34 -19.05 -5.67 22.17
N ALA A 35 -18.20 -5.06 21.35
CA ALA A 35 -17.44 -3.87 21.68
C ALA A 35 -17.50 -2.89 20.51
N THR A 36 -18.67 -2.23 20.34
CA THR A 36 -18.91 -1.30 19.25
C THR A 36 -18.63 0.14 19.69
N ASN A 37 -17.77 0.84 18.95
CA ASN A 37 -17.38 2.24 19.20
C ASN A 37 -16.73 2.47 20.58
N VAL A 38 -16.01 1.47 21.07
CA VAL A 38 -15.22 1.55 22.30
C VAL A 38 -13.74 1.42 22.02
N VAL A 39 -12.93 2.08 22.81
CA VAL A 39 -11.47 1.94 22.84
C VAL A 39 -11.08 1.32 24.17
N VAL A 40 -10.45 0.15 24.13
CA VAL A 40 -9.91 -0.51 25.31
C VAL A 40 -8.60 0.18 25.70
N GLN A 41 -8.48 0.57 26.97
CA GLN A 41 -7.31 1.24 27.52
C GLN A 41 -6.29 0.23 28.08
N PRO A 42 -5.00 0.59 28.10
CA PRO A 42 -3.93 -0.27 28.66
C PRO A 42 -4.20 -0.71 30.10
N GLN A 43 -4.86 0.15 30.89
CA GLN A 43 -5.21 -0.09 32.30
C GLN A 43 -6.36 -1.07 32.48
N GLY A 44 -6.96 -1.55 31.37
CA GLY A 44 -8.03 -2.54 31.36
C GLY A 44 -9.44 -2.00 31.24
N GLY A 45 -9.67 -0.70 31.42
CA GLY A 45 -10.96 -0.06 31.17
C GLY A 45 -11.26 0.12 29.68
N PHE A 46 -12.45 0.56 29.35
CA PHE A 46 -12.79 1.04 28.01
C PHE A 46 -13.43 2.43 28.05
N ARG A 47 -13.24 3.19 26.99
CA ARG A 47 -13.89 4.49 26.80
C ARG A 47 -14.63 4.56 25.47
N ARG A 48 -15.54 5.52 25.34
CA ARG A 48 -16.11 5.93 24.07
C ARG A 48 -14.98 6.24 23.09
N ARG A 49 -15.10 5.82 21.79
CA ARG A 49 -14.12 6.21 20.79
C ARG A 49 -14.11 7.72 20.56
N ASP A 50 -13.04 8.19 20.01
CA ASP A 50 -12.92 9.59 19.58
C ASP A 50 -13.90 9.89 18.44
N GLY A 51 -14.42 11.11 18.36
CA GLY A 51 -15.23 11.57 17.25
C GLY A 51 -14.39 11.84 16.00
N LEU A 52 -15.08 12.07 14.88
CA LEU A 52 -14.45 12.36 13.59
C LEU A 52 -14.62 13.85 13.26
N GLU A 53 -13.52 14.58 13.19
CA GLU A 53 -13.46 15.95 12.71
C GLU A 53 -13.56 15.98 11.19
N PHE A 54 -14.47 16.79 10.65
CA PHE A 54 -14.57 16.99 9.21
C PHE A 54 -13.37 17.78 8.68
N VAL A 55 -12.72 17.26 7.64
CA VAL A 55 -11.57 17.90 6.97
C VAL A 55 -11.95 18.38 5.58
N TYR A 56 -12.41 17.48 4.70
CA TYR A 56 -12.70 17.83 3.32
C TYR A 56 -13.77 16.93 2.70
N ASN A 57 -14.57 17.46 1.76
CA ASN A 57 -15.57 16.70 1.01
C ASN A 57 -15.17 16.61 -0.46
N PHE A 58 -14.87 15.40 -0.94
CA PHE A 58 -14.56 15.10 -2.35
C PHE A 58 -15.83 15.01 -3.23
N GLY A 59 -17.02 15.07 -2.62
CA GLY A 59 -18.30 14.89 -3.31
C GLY A 59 -18.52 13.44 -3.76
N SER A 60 -19.25 13.28 -4.87
CA SER A 60 -19.60 11.97 -5.45
C SER A 60 -18.79 11.61 -6.70
N THR A 61 -17.85 12.45 -7.08
CA THR A 61 -17.08 12.27 -8.35
C THR A 61 -16.10 11.12 -8.28
N PHE A 62 -15.52 10.88 -7.11
CA PHE A 62 -14.53 9.83 -6.88
C PHE A 62 -15.13 8.78 -5.96
N THR A 63 -14.88 7.50 -6.25
CA THR A 63 -15.39 6.36 -5.49
C THR A 63 -14.29 5.54 -4.82
N ASP A 64 -13.08 5.64 -5.35
CA ASP A 64 -11.92 4.85 -4.94
C ASP A 64 -10.81 5.80 -4.49
N PHE A 65 -10.18 5.45 -3.39
CA PHE A 65 -9.21 6.29 -2.70
C PHE A 65 -8.02 5.45 -2.21
N LYS A 66 -6.82 5.99 -2.39
CA LYS A 66 -5.64 5.52 -1.67
C LYS A 66 -5.09 6.67 -0.87
N VAL A 67 -4.82 6.41 0.39
CA VAL A 67 -4.27 7.42 1.30
C VAL A 67 -2.84 7.05 1.66
N ILE A 68 -1.92 8.02 1.59
CA ILE A 68 -0.50 7.80 1.82
C ILE A 68 0.02 8.93 2.71
N PRO A 69 0.54 8.63 3.91
CA PRO A 69 1.26 9.61 4.71
C PRO A 69 2.60 9.94 4.04
N PHE A 70 3.04 11.18 4.14
CA PHE A 70 4.30 11.66 3.62
C PHE A 70 5.02 12.47 4.71
N GLU A 71 6.05 11.90 5.30
CA GLU A 71 6.79 12.49 6.40
C GLU A 71 8.12 13.05 5.91
N TYR A 72 8.17 14.36 5.70
CA TYR A 72 9.42 15.05 5.32
C TYR A 72 10.33 15.31 6.52
N SER A 73 9.73 15.73 7.64
CA SER A 73 10.41 15.96 8.91
C SER A 73 9.43 15.81 10.07
N VAL A 74 9.93 15.89 11.28
CA VAL A 74 9.11 15.83 12.52
C VAL A 74 8.03 16.93 12.58
N THR A 75 8.29 18.07 11.90
CA THR A 75 7.40 19.24 11.88
C THR A 75 6.65 19.43 10.57
N ASP A 76 7.11 18.80 9.50
CA ASP A 76 6.55 18.92 8.16
C ASP A 76 6.15 17.55 7.65
N SER A 77 4.91 17.19 7.91
CA SER A 77 4.24 16.00 7.41
C SER A 77 3.03 16.39 6.56
N TYR A 78 2.68 15.51 5.65
CA TYR A 78 1.57 15.67 4.72
C TYR A 78 0.76 14.39 4.64
N PHE A 79 -0.50 14.55 4.37
CA PHE A 79 -1.41 13.46 4.09
C PHE A 79 -1.85 13.54 2.62
N LEU A 80 -1.46 12.56 1.83
CA LEU A 80 -1.74 12.53 0.39
C LEU A 80 -2.97 11.66 0.13
N VAL A 81 -3.94 12.20 -0.60
CA VAL A 81 -5.14 11.46 -1.02
C VAL A 81 -5.11 11.30 -2.53
N PHE A 82 -4.91 10.07 -2.97
CA PHE A 82 -4.91 9.67 -4.37
C PHE A 82 -6.32 9.30 -4.79
N VAL A 83 -6.74 9.87 -5.89
CA VAL A 83 -7.99 9.56 -6.60
C VAL A 83 -7.70 9.45 -8.09
N ASN A 84 -8.69 9.13 -8.89
CA ASN A 84 -8.52 9.03 -10.33
C ASN A 84 -7.83 10.27 -10.92
N GLN A 85 -6.61 10.08 -11.41
CA GLN A 85 -5.79 11.09 -12.09
C GLN A 85 -5.43 12.35 -11.28
N ARG A 86 -5.57 12.31 -9.93
CA ARG A 86 -5.27 13.45 -9.05
C ARG A 86 -4.71 13.00 -7.72
N ILE A 87 -3.85 13.85 -7.14
CA ILE A 87 -3.35 13.68 -5.77
C ILE A 87 -3.63 15.00 -5.03
N TYR A 88 -4.42 14.91 -3.98
CA TYR A 88 -4.68 16.02 -3.07
C TYR A 88 -3.67 16.00 -1.93
N VAL A 89 -3.18 17.18 -1.54
CA VAL A 89 -2.17 17.34 -0.49
C VAL A 89 -2.77 18.05 0.70
N PHE A 90 -2.73 17.41 1.85
CA PHE A 90 -3.15 18.01 3.12
C PHE A 90 -1.93 18.20 4.03
N LYS A 91 -1.86 19.31 4.73
CA LYS A 91 -0.87 19.58 5.78
C LYS A 91 -1.61 19.93 7.05
N SER A 92 -1.40 19.16 8.12
CA SER A 92 -2.11 19.35 9.41
C SER A 92 -3.64 19.44 9.26
N GLY A 93 -4.24 18.62 8.39
CA GLY A 93 -5.66 18.62 8.10
C GLY A 93 -6.16 19.76 7.20
N VAL A 94 -5.27 20.56 6.62
CA VAL A 94 -5.66 21.67 5.72
C VAL A 94 -5.23 21.35 4.29
N LEU A 95 -6.21 21.42 3.37
CA LEU A 95 -5.93 21.23 1.93
C LEU A 95 -4.98 22.32 1.42
N GLN A 96 -3.93 21.90 0.75
CA GLN A 96 -3.02 22.82 0.06
C GLN A 96 -3.61 23.20 -1.30
N THR A 97 -3.71 24.50 -1.55
CA THR A 97 -4.34 25.05 -2.75
C THR A 97 -3.33 25.62 -3.73
N ASN A 98 -3.75 25.86 -4.98
CA ASN A 98 -2.91 26.42 -6.03
C ASN A 98 -1.58 25.66 -6.22
N ILE A 99 -1.67 24.33 -6.26
CA ILE A 99 -0.50 23.45 -6.42
C ILE A 99 0.25 23.78 -7.70
N ASN A 100 1.57 23.93 -7.58
CA ASN A 100 2.49 24.28 -8.68
C ASN A 100 2.12 25.60 -9.41
N GLY A 101 1.39 26.51 -8.76
CA GLY A 101 0.92 27.74 -9.39
C GLY A 101 -0.08 27.50 -10.53
N SER A 102 -0.69 26.31 -10.61
CA SER A 102 -1.56 25.92 -11.71
C SER A 102 -3.01 26.38 -11.58
N GLY A 103 -3.38 26.95 -10.41
CA GLY A 103 -4.77 27.26 -10.05
C GLY A 103 -5.58 26.05 -9.61
N ASN A 104 -5.01 24.84 -9.60
CA ASN A 104 -5.65 23.60 -9.10
C ASN A 104 -5.23 23.33 -7.65
N ASP A 105 -6.13 22.70 -6.90
CA ASP A 105 -5.89 22.27 -5.52
C ASP A 105 -5.43 20.80 -5.43
N TYR A 106 -4.80 20.30 -6.51
CA TYR A 106 -4.30 18.93 -6.61
C TYR A 106 -3.10 18.86 -7.59
N ILE A 107 -2.30 17.82 -7.44
CA ILE A 107 -1.26 17.43 -8.39
C ILE A 107 -1.92 16.61 -9.49
N ALA A 108 -1.71 17.00 -10.76
CA ALA A 108 -2.19 16.23 -11.90
C ALA A 108 -1.39 14.92 -12.02
N ALA A 109 -2.10 13.78 -11.99
CA ALA A 109 -1.54 12.43 -12.01
C ALA A 109 -2.21 11.57 -13.10
N THR A 110 -2.22 12.05 -14.35
CA THR A 110 -2.99 11.48 -15.47
C THR A 110 -2.70 10.00 -15.76
N SER A 111 -1.54 9.50 -15.36
CA SER A 111 -1.15 8.09 -15.51
C SER A 111 -1.67 7.18 -14.39
N ILE A 112 -2.20 7.73 -13.30
CA ILE A 112 -2.74 6.96 -12.17
C ILE A 112 -4.25 6.90 -12.33
N THR A 113 -4.77 5.70 -12.60
CA THR A 113 -6.19 5.46 -12.83
C THR A 113 -6.86 4.80 -11.62
N THR A 114 -8.17 4.87 -11.54
CA THR A 114 -8.97 4.23 -10.49
C THR A 114 -8.59 2.76 -10.28
N ALA A 115 -8.41 1.99 -11.35
CA ALA A 115 -8.09 0.57 -11.27
C ALA A 115 -6.74 0.25 -10.62
N MET A 116 -5.86 1.24 -10.48
CA MET A 116 -4.53 1.06 -9.88
C MET A 116 -4.52 1.37 -8.37
N LEU A 117 -5.48 2.16 -7.88
CA LEU A 117 -5.42 2.75 -6.55
C LEU A 117 -5.31 1.70 -5.43
N ASP A 118 -6.05 0.60 -5.53
CA ASP A 118 -6.05 -0.45 -4.50
C ASP A 118 -4.68 -1.13 -4.36
N GLU A 119 -3.94 -1.30 -5.47
CA GLU A 119 -2.68 -2.04 -5.50
C GLU A 119 -1.43 -1.12 -5.58
N ILE A 120 -1.59 0.21 -5.56
CA ILE A 120 -0.43 1.11 -5.48
C ILE A 120 0.36 0.81 -4.22
N ASN A 121 1.62 0.45 -4.42
CA ASN A 121 2.62 0.31 -3.38
C ASN A 121 3.58 1.50 -3.43
N TYR A 122 4.17 1.84 -2.29
CA TYR A 122 5.06 2.98 -2.21
C TYR A 122 6.20 2.75 -1.21
N THR A 123 7.26 3.51 -1.40
CA THR A 123 8.33 3.68 -0.41
C THR A 123 8.78 5.13 -0.44
N GLN A 124 9.18 5.67 0.71
CA GLN A 124 9.62 7.05 0.84
C GLN A 124 11.08 7.14 1.28
N ALA A 125 11.81 8.08 0.71
CA ALA A 125 13.11 8.52 1.19
C ALA A 125 13.14 10.05 1.20
N VAL A 126 13.18 10.63 2.40
CA VAL A 126 13.24 12.08 2.66
C VAL A 126 12.11 12.85 1.94
N ASP A 127 12.42 13.55 0.84
CA ASP A 127 11.53 14.39 0.05
C ASP A 127 10.90 13.66 -1.15
N THR A 128 11.20 12.39 -1.33
CA THR A 128 10.83 11.61 -2.52
C THR A 128 10.02 10.39 -2.15
N LEU A 129 8.82 10.27 -2.73
CA LEU A 129 7.96 9.09 -2.65
C LEU A 129 8.03 8.34 -3.99
N ILE A 130 8.43 7.07 -3.95
CA ILE A 130 8.42 6.18 -5.12
C ILE A 130 7.10 5.43 -5.15
N LEU A 131 6.42 5.45 -6.29
CA LEU A 131 5.12 4.82 -6.53
C LEU A 131 5.28 3.66 -7.51
N CYS A 132 4.78 2.49 -7.12
CA CYS A 132 4.85 1.24 -7.88
C CYS A 132 3.46 0.65 -8.11
N HIS A 133 3.25 0.16 -9.31
CA HIS A 133 2.11 -0.66 -9.71
C HIS A 133 2.46 -1.38 -11.01
N GLU A 134 1.98 -2.60 -11.24
CA GLU A 134 2.38 -3.39 -12.42
C GLU A 134 2.01 -2.78 -13.77
N ASP A 135 1.01 -1.90 -13.82
CA ASP A 135 0.56 -1.17 -15.01
C ASP A 135 1.01 0.29 -15.06
N LEU A 136 1.76 0.75 -14.05
CA LEU A 136 2.26 2.10 -13.95
C LEU A 136 3.77 2.10 -14.12
N GLN A 137 4.30 2.79 -15.14
CA GLN A 137 5.73 3.10 -15.16
C GLN A 137 6.11 3.74 -13.83
N THR A 138 7.06 3.11 -13.13
CA THR A 138 7.46 3.54 -11.79
C THR A 138 7.71 5.05 -11.74
N LYS A 139 7.06 5.71 -10.79
CA LYS A 139 7.12 7.17 -10.66
C LYS A 139 7.77 7.58 -9.36
N ARG A 140 8.28 8.81 -9.35
CA ARG A 140 8.62 9.51 -8.12
C ARG A 140 7.79 10.79 -7.99
N LEU A 141 7.30 11.02 -6.78
CA LEU A 141 6.68 12.26 -6.35
C LEU A 141 7.66 12.98 -5.43
N VAL A 142 8.16 14.12 -5.85
CA VAL A 142 9.16 14.91 -5.13
C VAL A 142 8.48 16.14 -4.54
N ARG A 143 8.66 16.38 -3.23
CA ARG A 143 8.24 17.59 -2.56
C ARG A 143 9.32 18.67 -2.71
N ASN A 144 8.98 19.78 -3.33
CA ASN A 144 9.87 20.96 -3.42
C ASN A 144 9.50 22.01 -2.36
N SER A 145 8.19 22.15 -2.05
CA SER A 145 7.64 22.99 -0.97
C SER A 145 6.22 22.52 -0.62
N ASP A 146 5.53 23.21 0.29
CA ASP A 146 4.16 22.87 0.69
C ASP A 146 3.19 22.80 -0.50
N THR A 147 3.35 23.69 -1.46
CA THR A 147 2.51 23.81 -2.66
C THR A 147 3.23 23.48 -3.96
N SER A 148 4.49 23.05 -3.93
CA SER A 148 5.26 22.70 -5.13
C SER A 148 5.70 21.24 -5.07
N TRP A 149 5.19 20.45 -6.02
CA TRP A 149 5.39 19.00 -6.11
C TRP A 149 5.65 18.58 -7.55
N THR A 150 6.60 17.68 -7.76
CA THR A 150 6.93 17.14 -9.07
C THR A 150 6.60 15.65 -9.14
N LEU A 151 5.71 15.28 -10.06
CA LEU A 151 5.41 13.86 -10.35
C LEU A 151 6.02 13.51 -11.71
N GLU A 152 7.01 12.64 -11.72
CA GLU A 152 7.72 12.24 -12.94
C GLU A 152 8.05 10.74 -12.94
N ASN A 153 8.49 10.22 -14.09
CA ASN A 153 8.99 8.86 -14.16
C ASN A 153 10.29 8.73 -13.38
N LEU A 154 10.47 7.62 -12.69
CA LEU A 154 11.74 7.32 -12.04
C LEU A 154 12.84 7.20 -13.11
N PRO A 155 13.99 7.88 -12.99
CA PRO A 155 15.05 7.88 -14.00
C PRO A 155 15.89 6.59 -13.93
N LEU A 156 15.24 5.44 -14.19
CA LEU A 156 15.89 4.14 -14.18
C LEU A 156 16.89 4.01 -15.32
N THR A 157 18.03 3.42 -15.02
CA THR A 157 19.09 3.11 -15.97
C THR A 157 19.43 1.63 -15.92
N ASN A 158 19.98 1.09 -17.02
CA ASN A 158 20.41 -0.30 -17.13
C ASN A 158 19.35 -1.29 -16.62
N LEU A 159 18.15 -1.24 -17.23
CA LEU A 159 17.04 -2.10 -16.83
C LEU A 159 17.40 -3.57 -16.92
N PRO A 160 16.85 -4.43 -16.02
CA PRO A 160 16.96 -5.88 -16.15
C PRO A 160 16.42 -6.34 -17.51
N GLN A 161 17.08 -7.30 -18.13
CA GLN A 161 16.74 -7.77 -19.46
C GLN A 161 16.41 -9.26 -19.49
N TYR A 162 15.50 -9.64 -20.38
CA TYR A 162 15.27 -11.03 -20.73
C TYR A 162 16.32 -11.50 -21.74
N PRO A 163 17.02 -12.61 -21.48
CA PRO A 163 17.72 -13.32 -22.53
C PRO A 163 16.68 -14.18 -23.28
N TYR A 164 16.21 -13.70 -24.41
CA TYR A 164 15.45 -14.56 -25.32
C TYR A 164 16.34 -15.46 -26.15
N ALA A 165 15.75 -16.42 -26.91
CA ALA A 165 16.48 -17.12 -27.93
C ALA A 165 17.07 -16.08 -28.89
N PHE A 166 18.38 -15.98 -28.89
CA PHE A 166 19.10 -14.94 -29.58
C PHE A 166 19.00 -15.13 -31.07
N ASP A 167 18.62 -14.09 -31.77
CA ASP A 167 19.02 -13.93 -33.16
C ASP A 167 20.44 -13.42 -33.13
N THR A 168 21.38 -14.33 -33.38
CA THR A 168 22.79 -14.00 -33.50
C THR A 168 23.14 -13.88 -34.95
N HIS A 169 23.73 -12.75 -35.32
CA HIS A 169 24.22 -12.51 -36.66
C HIS A 169 25.75 -12.51 -36.63
N GLN A 170 26.37 -13.24 -37.53
CA GLN A 170 27.84 -13.24 -37.66
C GLN A 170 28.26 -12.24 -38.74
N PRO A 171 28.63 -11.01 -38.38
CA PRO A 171 28.99 -10.01 -39.36
C PRO A 171 30.30 -10.32 -40.05
N ASN A 172 30.30 -10.13 -41.36
CA ASN A 172 31.48 -10.36 -42.17
C ASN A 172 32.38 -9.12 -42.31
N PHE A 173 32.60 -8.43 -41.18
CA PHE A 173 33.49 -7.27 -41.06
C PHE A 173 34.19 -7.24 -39.70
N THR A 174 35.24 -6.39 -39.59
CA THR A 174 36.02 -6.25 -38.35
C THR A 174 35.45 -5.12 -37.50
N ILE A 175 35.38 -5.35 -36.20
CA ILE A 175 35.07 -4.27 -35.21
C ILE A 175 36.31 -3.96 -34.38
N THR A 176 36.46 -2.71 -33.94
CA THR A 176 37.57 -2.29 -33.08
C THR A 176 37.01 -1.42 -31.95
N PRO A 177 37.10 -1.89 -30.68
CA PRO A 177 36.71 -1.11 -29.53
C PRO A 177 37.76 -0.05 -29.20
N SER A 178 37.33 1.17 -28.81
CA SER A 178 38.24 2.25 -28.43
C SER A 178 38.84 2.09 -27.03
N ALA A 179 38.23 1.29 -26.17
CA ALA A 179 38.73 0.87 -24.87
C ALA A 179 38.17 -0.49 -24.49
N SER A 180 38.77 -1.16 -23.49
CA SER A 180 38.32 -2.46 -23.02
C SER A 180 37.23 -2.42 -21.95
N THR A 181 36.93 -1.25 -21.39
CA THR A 181 35.98 -1.04 -20.29
C THR A 181 35.25 0.29 -20.41
N GLY A 182 34.09 0.42 -19.77
CA GLY A 182 33.32 1.66 -19.65
C GLY A 182 32.58 2.06 -20.94
N ASN A 183 32.39 3.36 -21.14
CA ASN A 183 31.75 3.90 -22.32
C ASN A 183 32.77 4.00 -23.46
N ILE A 184 32.50 3.36 -24.58
CA ILE A 184 33.45 3.24 -25.71
C ILE A 184 32.80 3.59 -27.03
N SER A 185 33.64 3.83 -28.06
CA SER A 185 33.24 3.72 -29.46
C SER A 185 33.67 2.37 -30.05
N ILE A 186 32.78 1.76 -30.81
CA ILE A 186 33.09 0.59 -31.63
C ILE A 186 33.07 1.01 -33.08
N THR A 187 34.18 0.84 -33.78
CA THR A 187 34.32 1.17 -35.20
C THR A 187 34.37 -0.07 -36.05
N ALA A 188 33.62 -0.06 -37.16
CA ALA A 188 33.67 -1.11 -38.18
C ALA A 188 34.71 -0.78 -39.25
N SER A 189 35.47 -1.78 -39.67
CA SER A 189 36.45 -1.70 -40.76
C SER A 189 36.32 -2.92 -41.69
N SER A 190 36.95 -2.81 -42.86
CA SER A 190 36.81 -3.84 -43.93
C SER A 190 35.37 -4.00 -44.42
N VAL A 191 34.58 -2.91 -44.41
CA VAL A 191 33.17 -2.88 -44.78
C VAL A 191 33.02 -2.48 -46.23
N THR A 192 32.27 -3.27 -47.00
CA THR A 192 31.77 -2.86 -48.34
C THR A 192 30.33 -2.47 -48.22
N THR A 193 29.98 -1.24 -48.50
CA THR A 193 28.58 -0.75 -48.50
C THR A 193 27.99 -0.80 -49.93
N ASP A 194 26.67 -0.88 -50.02
CA ASP A 194 25.97 -0.79 -51.31
C ASP A 194 24.70 0.06 -51.19
N THR A 195 24.39 0.81 -52.23
CA THR A 195 23.18 1.62 -52.34
C THR A 195 22.60 1.50 -53.73
N GLY A 196 21.31 1.50 -53.88
CA GLY A 196 20.69 1.45 -55.20
C GLY A 196 19.18 1.30 -55.14
N THR A 197 18.63 0.94 -56.30
CA THR A 197 17.23 0.54 -56.45
C THR A 197 17.17 -0.97 -56.67
N ALA A 198 16.28 -1.65 -55.95
CA ALA A 198 16.07 -3.08 -56.07
C ALA A 198 15.55 -3.46 -57.45
N GLN A 199 15.81 -4.69 -57.85
CA GLN A 199 15.24 -5.27 -59.09
C GLN A 199 13.96 -6.03 -58.79
N ALA A 200 13.86 -6.63 -57.63
CA ALA A 200 12.68 -7.39 -57.16
C ALA A 200 12.75 -7.53 -55.62
N GLY A 201 11.68 -8.01 -55.02
CA GLY A 201 11.61 -8.36 -53.60
C GLY A 201 10.58 -9.44 -53.33
N GLY A 202 10.67 -10.01 -52.14
CA GLY A 202 9.80 -11.01 -51.59
C GLY A 202 9.51 -10.76 -50.12
N ALA A 203 8.87 -11.68 -49.41
CA ALA A 203 8.53 -11.54 -48.02
C ALA A 203 9.75 -11.30 -47.10
N ASP A 204 10.85 -11.95 -47.40
CA ASP A 204 12.10 -11.92 -46.63
C ASP A 204 13.34 -11.66 -47.52
N THR A 205 13.13 -11.36 -48.80
CA THR A 205 14.20 -11.18 -49.76
C THR A 205 14.12 -9.85 -50.48
N ILE A 206 15.27 -9.40 -50.99
CA ILE A 206 15.43 -8.27 -51.92
C ILE A 206 16.51 -8.57 -52.95
N THR A 207 16.21 -8.35 -54.21
CA THR A 207 17.22 -8.48 -55.27
C THR A 207 17.89 -7.12 -55.48
N LEU A 208 19.14 -7.03 -55.17
CA LEU A 208 19.92 -5.80 -55.31
C LEU A 208 20.12 -5.42 -56.79
N LYS A 209 20.61 -4.22 -57.06
CA LYS A 209 20.94 -3.73 -58.40
C LYS A 209 21.95 -4.68 -59.08
N SER A 210 21.90 -4.83 -60.40
CA SER A 210 22.81 -5.71 -61.15
C SER A 210 24.29 -5.37 -60.97
N SER A 211 24.58 -4.07 -60.74
CA SER A 211 25.93 -3.55 -60.44
C SER A 211 26.25 -3.48 -58.94
N SER A 212 25.64 -4.35 -58.11
CA SER A 212 25.93 -4.42 -56.68
C SER A 212 27.44 -4.54 -56.39
N SER A 213 27.91 -3.85 -55.36
CA SER A 213 29.31 -3.83 -54.93
C SER A 213 29.79 -5.20 -54.40
N TYR A 214 28.84 -6.09 -54.05
CA TYR A 214 29.15 -7.40 -53.51
C TYR A 214 29.46 -8.42 -54.60
N THR A 215 30.62 -9.04 -54.50
CA THR A 215 31.19 -9.94 -55.52
C THR A 215 31.23 -11.40 -55.10
N SER A 216 31.12 -11.69 -53.82
CA SER A 216 31.12 -13.06 -53.25
C SER A 216 29.84 -13.29 -52.44
N ASP A 217 29.45 -14.56 -52.28
CA ASP A 217 28.39 -14.99 -51.39
C ASP A 217 28.73 -14.56 -49.94
N ASP A 218 27.72 -14.33 -49.15
CA ASP A 218 27.78 -13.94 -47.71
C ASP A 218 28.51 -12.64 -47.39
N GLN A 219 28.95 -11.89 -48.38
CA GLN A 219 29.77 -10.70 -48.15
C GLN A 219 29.08 -9.62 -47.26
N PRO A 220 27.76 -9.33 -47.37
CA PRO A 220 27.07 -8.40 -46.51
C PRO A 220 26.43 -9.03 -45.26
N ASN A 221 26.67 -10.33 -44.98
CA ASN A 221 26.02 -10.96 -43.85
C ASN A 221 26.31 -10.27 -42.53
N GLY A 222 25.29 -10.16 -41.66
CA GLY A 222 25.33 -9.45 -40.39
C GLY A 222 25.33 -7.93 -40.49
N MET A 223 25.27 -7.36 -41.71
CA MET A 223 25.09 -5.92 -41.94
C MET A 223 23.59 -5.56 -41.85
N PHE A 224 23.32 -4.27 -41.88
CA PHE A 224 21.95 -3.77 -41.94
C PHE A 224 21.59 -3.31 -43.36
N ILE A 225 20.40 -3.70 -43.83
CA ILE A 225 19.79 -3.12 -45.01
C ILE A 225 18.62 -2.23 -44.60
N THR A 226 18.61 -0.97 -45.08
CA THR A 226 17.54 0.00 -44.86
C THR A 226 16.88 0.33 -46.20
N LEU A 227 15.57 0.24 -46.28
CA LEU A 227 14.78 0.65 -47.44
C LEU A 227 14.58 2.18 -47.37
N THR A 228 15.13 2.93 -48.33
CA THR A 228 15.24 4.38 -48.29
C THR A 228 14.09 5.09 -49.01
N SER A 229 13.46 4.47 -50.00
CA SER A 229 12.36 5.01 -50.80
C SER A 229 11.55 3.92 -51.46
N GLY A 230 10.40 4.24 -52.05
CA GLY A 230 9.53 3.31 -52.76
C GLY A 230 8.74 2.39 -51.81
N THR A 231 8.34 1.23 -52.33
CA THR A 231 7.55 0.25 -51.57
C THR A 231 8.35 -0.30 -50.38
N GLY A 232 7.76 -0.27 -49.19
CA GLY A 232 8.39 -0.74 -47.94
C GLY A 232 9.39 0.25 -47.31
N ALA A 233 9.48 1.49 -47.77
CA ALA A 233 10.43 2.49 -47.25
C ALA A 233 10.39 2.62 -45.71
N SER A 234 11.53 3.00 -45.12
CA SER A 234 11.79 3.15 -43.67
C SER A 234 11.94 1.85 -42.88
N GLN A 235 11.89 0.69 -43.49
CA GLN A 235 12.18 -0.58 -42.82
C GLN A 235 13.69 -0.81 -42.79
N THR A 236 14.19 -1.31 -41.69
CA THR A 236 15.59 -1.76 -41.53
C THR A 236 15.59 -3.21 -41.01
N ARG A 237 16.44 -4.07 -41.60
CA ARG A 237 16.57 -5.49 -41.24
C ARG A 237 18.04 -5.92 -41.25
N HIS A 238 18.35 -6.96 -40.51
CA HIS A 238 19.64 -7.67 -40.66
C HIS A 238 19.71 -8.46 -41.94
N VAL A 239 20.88 -8.51 -42.50
CA VAL A 239 21.22 -9.37 -43.64
C VAL A 239 21.62 -10.73 -43.11
N GLU A 240 20.89 -11.78 -43.48
CA GLU A 240 21.12 -13.16 -43.09
C GLU A 240 22.00 -13.87 -44.11
N ASP A 241 21.68 -13.69 -45.39
CA ASP A 241 22.30 -14.41 -46.49
C ASP A 241 22.39 -13.54 -47.75
N TYR A 242 23.40 -13.75 -48.55
CA TYR A 242 23.54 -13.11 -49.85
C TYR A 242 24.14 -14.03 -50.86
N VAL A 243 23.47 -14.18 -52.00
CA VAL A 243 23.91 -14.97 -53.16
C VAL A 243 24.38 -14.05 -54.26
N ALA A 244 25.70 -13.99 -54.48
CA ALA A 244 26.33 -13.06 -55.44
C ALA A 244 25.93 -13.29 -56.90
N SER A 245 25.64 -14.54 -57.31
CA SER A 245 25.25 -14.88 -58.68
C SER A 245 23.87 -14.35 -59.06
N THR A 246 22.94 -14.31 -58.11
CA THR A 246 21.53 -13.84 -58.31
C THR A 246 21.30 -12.43 -57.77
N LYS A 247 22.22 -11.89 -57.00
CA LYS A 247 22.12 -10.62 -56.27
C LYS A 247 20.97 -10.60 -55.25
N VAL A 248 20.49 -11.76 -54.83
CA VAL A 248 19.43 -11.90 -53.84
C VAL A 248 20.05 -11.83 -52.45
N LEU A 249 19.46 -10.98 -51.62
CA LEU A 249 19.80 -10.80 -50.24
C LEU A 249 18.57 -11.23 -49.38
N THR A 250 18.78 -12.08 -48.42
CA THR A 250 17.79 -12.54 -47.45
C THR A 250 17.94 -11.77 -46.16
N VAL A 251 16.82 -11.40 -45.53
CA VAL A 251 16.80 -10.62 -44.30
C VAL A 251 16.03 -11.31 -43.18
N TYR A 252 16.39 -10.92 -41.97
CA TYR A 252 15.66 -11.32 -40.78
C TYR A 252 15.44 -10.08 -39.85
N PRO A 253 14.25 -9.97 -39.23
CA PRO A 253 13.00 -10.67 -39.57
C PRO A 253 12.50 -10.30 -40.99
N ALA A 254 11.47 -11.01 -41.46
CA ALA A 254 10.83 -10.69 -42.74
C ALA A 254 10.36 -9.24 -42.82
N TRP A 255 10.18 -8.73 -44.04
CA TRP A 255 9.65 -7.38 -44.26
C TRP A 255 8.20 -7.26 -43.80
N ASP A 256 7.83 -6.16 -43.15
CA ASP A 256 6.40 -5.85 -42.89
C ASP A 256 5.65 -5.54 -44.20
N THR A 257 6.35 -4.89 -45.12
CA THR A 257 5.89 -4.65 -46.50
C THR A 257 7.01 -5.07 -47.44
N ALA A 258 6.78 -6.10 -48.24
CA ALA A 258 7.75 -6.62 -49.17
C ALA A 258 8.21 -5.55 -50.17
N PRO A 259 9.52 -5.37 -50.40
CA PRO A 259 10.03 -4.44 -51.40
C PRO A 259 9.72 -4.87 -52.82
N ASP A 260 9.83 -3.94 -53.77
CA ASP A 260 9.65 -4.18 -55.21
C ASP A 260 10.71 -3.44 -56.03
N ALA A 261 10.57 -3.44 -57.35
CA ALA A 261 11.49 -2.79 -58.27
C ALA A 261 11.56 -1.23 -58.15
N THR A 262 10.68 -0.63 -57.29
CA THR A 262 10.71 0.82 -57.02
C THR A 262 11.44 1.15 -55.75
N THR A 263 11.81 0.13 -54.96
CA THR A 263 12.39 0.27 -53.63
C THR A 263 13.85 0.71 -53.70
N GLY A 264 14.15 1.89 -53.15
CA GLY A 264 15.53 2.29 -52.89
C GLY A 264 16.07 1.66 -51.63
N TYR A 265 17.32 1.24 -51.60
CA TYR A 265 17.98 0.64 -50.45
C TYR A 265 19.38 1.15 -50.19
N LYS A 266 19.86 0.97 -48.96
CA LYS A 266 21.27 1.09 -48.57
C LYS A 266 21.64 -0.08 -47.62
N VAL A 267 22.88 -0.60 -47.77
CA VAL A 267 23.44 -1.65 -46.90
C VAL A 267 24.69 -1.09 -46.24
N GLU A 268 24.71 -1.13 -44.90
CA GLU A 268 25.71 -0.50 -44.05
C GLU A 268 26.10 -1.42 -42.89
N ALA A 269 27.30 -1.25 -42.30
CA ALA A 269 27.70 -2.08 -41.15
C ALA A 269 26.80 -1.85 -39.93
N PHE A 270 26.47 -0.58 -39.63
CA PHE A 270 25.58 -0.18 -38.55
C PHE A 270 24.44 0.69 -39.07
N ALA A 271 23.30 0.59 -38.37
CA ALA A 271 22.12 1.42 -38.58
C ALA A 271 21.56 1.90 -37.23
N PRO A 272 20.71 2.93 -37.18
CA PRO A 272 20.05 3.33 -35.94
C PRO A 272 19.30 2.20 -35.23
N ALA A 273 18.86 1.17 -35.98
CA ALA A 273 18.20 -0.02 -35.45
C ALA A 273 19.12 -0.90 -34.60
N ALA A 274 20.44 -0.76 -34.73
CA ALA A 274 21.42 -1.51 -33.93
C ALA A 274 21.47 -1.03 -32.45
N VAL A 275 20.88 0.11 -32.12
CA VAL A 275 20.88 0.61 -30.74
C VAL A 275 20.07 -0.36 -29.85
N GLY A 276 20.71 -0.85 -28.79
CA GLY A 276 20.18 -1.88 -27.90
C GLY A 276 20.71 -3.29 -28.19
N GLU A 277 21.33 -3.53 -29.36
CA GLU A 277 21.99 -4.80 -29.65
C GLU A 277 23.37 -4.86 -28.97
N TYR A 278 23.96 -6.03 -29.00
CA TYR A 278 25.26 -6.31 -28.40
C TYR A 278 26.27 -6.78 -29.43
N ALA A 279 27.50 -6.34 -29.24
CA ALA A 279 28.67 -6.98 -29.85
C ALA A 279 29.30 -7.94 -28.84
N GLN A 280 29.36 -9.23 -29.15
CA GLN A 280 29.97 -10.25 -28.30
C GLN A 280 31.15 -10.92 -29.00
N VAL A 281 32.29 -11.01 -28.31
CA VAL A 281 33.49 -11.74 -28.78
C VAL A 281 33.36 -13.19 -28.40
N LEU A 282 33.48 -14.10 -29.39
CA LEU A 282 33.25 -15.53 -29.20
C LEU A 282 34.29 -16.21 -28.34
N SER A 283 35.55 -15.75 -28.41
CA SER A 283 36.70 -16.45 -27.76
C SER A 283 36.92 -15.98 -26.32
N THR A 284 36.64 -14.70 -25.99
CA THR A 284 36.95 -14.09 -24.69
C THR A 284 35.68 -13.63 -23.96
N PHE A 285 34.52 -13.75 -24.61
CA PHE A 285 33.21 -13.37 -24.07
C PHE A 285 33.09 -11.88 -23.73
N GLY A 286 34.02 -11.03 -24.19
CA GLY A 286 33.91 -9.57 -24.08
C GLY A 286 32.65 -9.09 -24.77
N ARG A 287 31.85 -8.23 -24.12
CA ARG A 287 30.51 -7.85 -24.58
C ARG A 287 30.23 -6.38 -24.32
N ALA A 288 29.70 -5.70 -25.33
CA ALA A 288 29.29 -4.31 -25.21
C ALA A 288 27.94 -4.08 -25.88
N ARG A 289 27.09 -3.29 -25.22
CA ARG A 289 25.78 -2.89 -25.71
C ARG A 289 25.86 -1.55 -26.47
N TYR A 290 25.31 -1.51 -27.66
CA TYR A 290 25.21 -0.29 -28.44
C TYR A 290 24.18 0.67 -27.83
N VAL A 291 24.59 1.93 -27.55
CA VAL A 291 23.75 2.93 -26.90
C VAL A 291 23.43 4.13 -27.76
N GLU A 292 24.26 4.41 -28.81
CA GLU A 292 24.06 5.54 -29.71
C GLU A 292 24.63 5.21 -31.08
N PHE A 293 23.85 5.49 -32.13
CA PHE A 293 24.31 5.41 -33.52
C PHE A 293 25.04 6.71 -33.88
N VAL A 294 26.30 6.59 -34.26
CA VAL A 294 27.13 7.75 -34.71
C VAL A 294 27.17 7.83 -36.22
N SER A 295 27.48 6.73 -36.89
CA SER A 295 27.58 6.65 -38.36
C SER A 295 27.41 5.19 -38.82
N ALA A 296 27.37 4.99 -40.15
CA ALA A 296 27.34 3.67 -40.78
C ALA A 296 28.52 2.74 -40.37
N THR A 297 29.56 3.28 -39.77
CA THR A 297 30.78 2.56 -39.37
C THR A 297 31.18 2.80 -37.92
N GLU A 298 30.35 3.51 -37.11
CA GLU A 298 30.66 3.81 -35.70
C GLU A 298 29.41 3.77 -34.83
N MET A 299 29.47 3.04 -33.71
CA MET A 299 28.50 3.03 -32.63
C MET A 299 29.18 3.44 -31.32
N LYS A 300 28.45 4.16 -30.44
CA LYS A 300 28.83 4.21 -29.03
C LYS A 300 28.23 3.01 -28.30
N ALA A 301 29.00 2.46 -27.39
CA ALA A 301 28.60 1.30 -26.62
C ALA A 301 29.06 1.40 -25.16
N VAL A 302 28.36 0.66 -24.31
CA VAL A 302 28.74 0.44 -22.90
C VAL A 302 29.24 -0.99 -22.78
N VAL A 303 30.46 -1.15 -22.25
CA VAL A 303 31.04 -2.47 -22.00
C VAL A 303 30.41 -3.06 -20.76
N GLU A 304 29.77 -4.23 -20.92
CA GLU A 304 29.18 -5.00 -19.82
C GLU A 304 30.10 -6.12 -19.35
N VAL A 305 30.82 -6.75 -20.29
CA VAL A 305 31.89 -7.71 -20.01
C VAL A 305 33.16 -7.20 -20.69
N ASN A 306 34.23 -7.04 -19.92
CA ASN A 306 35.48 -6.44 -20.39
C ASN A 306 36.00 -7.13 -21.64
N PHE A 307 36.37 -6.33 -22.65
CA PHE A 307 37.15 -6.84 -23.76
C PHE A 307 38.57 -7.18 -23.29
N PHE A 308 39.18 -8.23 -23.91
CA PHE A 308 40.54 -8.64 -23.58
C PHE A 308 41.56 -7.52 -23.86
N ASP A 309 41.40 -6.84 -25.00
CA ASP A 309 42.21 -5.69 -25.42
C ASP A 309 41.42 -4.81 -26.40
N THR A 310 42.05 -3.82 -26.99
CA THR A 310 41.49 -2.92 -27.99
C THR A 310 41.87 -3.29 -29.44
N SER A 311 42.36 -4.50 -29.67
CA SER A 311 42.68 -4.98 -31.00
C SER A 311 41.45 -5.18 -31.86
N GLY A 312 41.60 -5.06 -33.18
CA GLY A 312 40.52 -5.35 -34.12
C GLY A 312 40.06 -6.80 -34.03
N ILE A 313 38.76 -7.02 -33.82
CA ILE A 313 38.13 -8.34 -33.76
C ILE A 313 37.61 -8.65 -35.16
N THR A 314 38.24 -9.58 -35.83
CA THR A 314 37.93 -9.92 -37.22
C THR A 314 36.61 -10.69 -37.37
N ALA A 315 36.04 -10.66 -38.58
CA ALA A 315 34.88 -11.46 -38.95
C ALA A 315 35.00 -12.91 -38.49
N GLY A 316 33.92 -13.52 -38.04
CA GLY A 316 33.85 -14.87 -37.49
C GLY A 316 34.38 -15.05 -36.05
N ASN A 317 34.93 -13.99 -35.42
CA ASN A 317 35.35 -13.99 -34.01
C ASN A 317 34.43 -13.19 -33.10
N TRP A 318 33.39 -12.58 -33.63
CA TRP A 318 32.37 -11.87 -32.90
C TRP A 318 31.01 -12.03 -33.58
N GLU A 319 29.96 -11.78 -32.81
CA GLU A 319 28.58 -11.80 -33.28
C GLU A 319 27.85 -10.57 -32.79
N SER A 320 26.85 -10.13 -33.55
CA SER A 320 25.83 -9.19 -33.10
C SER A 320 24.69 -9.98 -32.53
N GLU A 321 24.31 -9.66 -31.29
CA GLU A 321 23.20 -10.30 -30.61
C GLU A 321 22.01 -9.34 -30.59
N HIS A 322 20.90 -9.81 -31.11
CA HIS A 322 19.59 -9.14 -31.01
C HIS A 322 18.62 -10.02 -30.21
N GLY A 323 17.64 -9.42 -29.54
CA GLY A 323 16.60 -10.18 -28.84
C GLY A 323 16.61 -10.01 -27.32
N TYR A 324 17.27 -8.99 -26.82
CA TYR A 324 17.06 -8.56 -25.43
C TYR A 324 15.83 -7.69 -25.36
N GLU A 325 14.99 -7.94 -24.37
CA GLU A 325 13.82 -7.13 -24.06
C GLU A 325 13.87 -6.73 -22.60
N ASP A 326 13.60 -5.48 -22.32
CA ASP A 326 13.53 -4.99 -20.93
C ASP A 326 12.46 -5.76 -20.16
N VAL A 327 12.80 -6.22 -18.96
CA VAL A 327 11.88 -6.90 -18.05
C VAL A 327 10.76 -5.94 -17.63
N TRP A 328 11.07 -4.66 -17.54
CA TRP A 328 10.11 -3.62 -17.17
C TRP A 328 9.76 -2.75 -18.37
N SER A 329 8.54 -2.88 -18.82
CA SER A 329 7.98 -2.10 -19.92
C SER A 329 6.45 -2.06 -19.82
N ASN A 330 5.81 -1.24 -20.64
CA ASN A 330 4.35 -1.17 -20.69
C ASN A 330 3.71 -2.51 -21.11
N THR A 331 4.45 -3.35 -21.85
CA THR A 331 3.99 -4.68 -22.27
C THR A 331 4.27 -5.74 -21.20
N ARG A 332 5.47 -5.72 -20.60
CA ARG A 332 5.94 -6.71 -19.62
C ARG A 332 5.51 -6.40 -18.19
N GLY A 333 5.03 -5.19 -17.95
CA GLY A 333 4.68 -4.68 -16.63
C GLY A 333 5.86 -4.03 -15.91
N TRP A 334 5.55 -3.27 -14.90
CA TRP A 334 6.48 -2.53 -14.05
C TRP A 334 6.57 -3.17 -12.66
N PRO A 335 7.54 -2.81 -11.82
CA PRO A 335 7.62 -3.31 -10.45
C PRO A 335 6.34 -3.05 -9.65
N LYS A 336 5.87 -4.07 -8.88
CA LYS A 336 4.69 -3.96 -8.03
C LYS A 336 4.97 -3.33 -6.69
N SER A 337 6.15 -3.54 -6.13
CA SER A 337 6.52 -3.05 -4.79
C SER A 337 7.95 -2.56 -4.75
N ALA A 338 8.22 -1.66 -3.81
CA ALA A 338 9.55 -1.11 -3.59
C ALA A 338 9.85 -1.00 -2.09
N ALA A 339 11.14 -1.13 -1.74
CA ALA A 339 11.63 -0.83 -0.40
C ALA A 339 13.11 -0.40 -0.47
N PHE A 340 13.48 0.57 0.37
CA PHE A 340 14.90 0.87 0.63
C PHE A 340 15.41 -0.05 1.73
N HIS A 341 16.55 -0.67 1.50
CA HIS A 341 17.22 -1.48 2.50
C HIS A 341 18.72 -1.45 2.25
N GLU A 342 19.52 -1.20 3.29
CA GLU A 342 20.99 -1.20 3.26
C GLU A 342 21.64 -0.49 2.07
N GLY A 343 21.18 0.74 1.79
CA GLY A 343 21.77 1.57 0.74
C GLY A 343 21.43 1.14 -0.68
N ARG A 344 20.44 0.27 -0.88
CA ARG A 344 19.88 -0.13 -2.17
C ARG A 344 18.38 0.17 -2.24
N LEU A 345 17.89 0.42 -3.43
CA LEU A 345 16.46 0.39 -3.76
C LEU A 345 16.12 -0.99 -4.31
N TYR A 346 15.21 -1.69 -3.64
CA TYR A 346 14.71 -2.98 -4.09
C TYR A 346 13.35 -2.82 -4.75
N PHE A 347 13.15 -3.57 -5.83
CA PHE A 347 11.86 -3.76 -6.49
C PHE A 347 11.43 -5.22 -6.43
N GLY A 348 10.14 -5.46 -6.29
CA GLY A 348 9.56 -6.80 -6.23
C GLY A 348 8.42 -7.02 -7.20
N GLY A 349 8.51 -8.12 -7.94
CA GLY A 349 7.49 -8.59 -8.85
C GLY A 349 7.18 -7.64 -10.01
N SER A 350 6.84 -8.21 -11.14
CA SER A 350 6.22 -7.53 -12.29
C SER A 350 5.21 -8.47 -12.94
N LYS A 351 4.44 -8.01 -13.91
CA LYS A 351 3.51 -8.92 -14.65
C LYS A 351 4.20 -10.13 -15.23
N SER A 352 5.37 -9.93 -15.83
CA SER A 352 6.09 -10.98 -16.53
C SER A 352 6.99 -11.81 -15.62
N ARG A 353 7.47 -11.24 -14.49
CA ARG A 353 8.27 -11.93 -13.46
C ARG A 353 7.72 -11.66 -12.06
N PRO A 354 6.57 -12.25 -11.69
CA PRO A 354 5.86 -11.92 -10.46
C PRO A 354 6.60 -12.35 -9.18
N ASN A 355 7.58 -13.22 -9.28
CA ASN A 355 8.32 -13.83 -8.17
C ASN A 355 9.81 -13.44 -8.12
N THR A 356 10.20 -12.36 -8.81
CA THR A 356 11.59 -11.89 -8.86
C THR A 356 11.75 -10.61 -8.04
N VAL A 357 12.87 -10.51 -7.33
CA VAL A 357 13.32 -9.31 -6.62
C VAL A 357 14.55 -8.78 -7.32
N TRP A 358 14.61 -7.48 -7.51
CA TRP A 358 15.76 -6.76 -8.05
C TRP A 358 16.22 -5.71 -7.03
N GLY A 359 17.52 -5.62 -6.80
CA GLY A 359 18.13 -4.57 -5.99
C GLY A 359 19.07 -3.73 -6.85
N SER A 360 19.03 -2.42 -6.67
CA SER A 360 19.93 -1.47 -7.35
C SER A 360 21.39 -1.65 -6.94
N GLY A 361 22.31 -1.02 -7.64
CA GLY A 361 23.68 -0.79 -7.13
C GLY A 361 23.67 -0.07 -5.79
N VAL A 362 24.73 -0.26 -4.98
CA VAL A 362 24.86 0.42 -3.66
C VAL A 362 24.99 1.92 -3.87
N ILE A 363 24.13 2.72 -3.19
CA ILE A 363 24.05 4.18 -3.29
C ILE A 363 23.67 4.67 -4.72
N ASN A 364 23.63 3.80 -5.70
CA ASN A 364 23.18 4.08 -7.05
C ASN A 364 21.75 3.54 -7.27
N TYR A 365 20.79 4.18 -6.65
CA TYR A 365 19.40 3.68 -6.49
C TYR A 365 18.63 3.45 -7.79
N PHE A 366 19.09 3.97 -8.92
CA PHE A 366 18.37 3.89 -10.20
C PHE A 366 19.07 3.03 -11.24
N ASP A 367 20.21 2.43 -10.89
CA ASP A 367 20.99 1.56 -11.76
C ASP A 367 20.80 0.09 -11.38
N PHE A 368 20.33 -0.71 -12.32
CA PHE A 368 20.03 -2.13 -12.15
C PHE A 368 20.95 -3.04 -12.98
N ASN A 369 22.15 -2.53 -13.33
CA ASN A 369 23.16 -3.33 -14.03
C ASN A 369 23.77 -4.39 -13.09
N PRO A 370 23.53 -5.70 -13.34
CA PRO A 370 24.12 -6.77 -12.52
C PRO A 370 25.66 -6.89 -12.69
N GLY A 371 26.24 -6.21 -13.68
CA GLY A 371 27.67 -6.16 -13.95
C GLY A 371 28.33 -7.52 -13.99
N THR A 372 29.42 -7.67 -13.22
CA THR A 372 30.20 -8.91 -13.08
C THR A 372 29.94 -9.65 -11.76
N GLY A 373 29.02 -9.15 -10.93
CA GLY A 373 28.66 -9.71 -9.63
C GLY A 373 29.55 -9.22 -8.48
N LEU A 374 30.08 -7.99 -8.59
CA LEU A 374 30.80 -7.34 -7.49
C LEU A 374 29.85 -6.95 -6.36
N ASP A 375 30.38 -6.75 -5.16
CA ASP A 375 29.59 -6.53 -3.95
C ASP A 375 28.70 -5.27 -4.00
N ASP A 376 29.07 -4.27 -4.78
CA ASP A 376 28.36 -3.01 -4.97
C ASP A 376 27.40 -2.98 -6.19
N GLU A 377 27.45 -4.01 -7.04
CA GLU A 377 26.61 -4.13 -8.23
C GLU A 377 25.17 -4.55 -7.91
N ALA A 378 24.25 -4.44 -8.89
CA ALA A 378 22.84 -4.75 -8.73
C ALA A 378 22.60 -6.24 -8.47
N VAL A 379 21.49 -6.55 -7.81
CA VAL A 379 21.09 -7.89 -7.37
C VAL A 379 19.82 -8.31 -8.12
N GLU A 380 19.76 -9.56 -8.59
CA GLU A 380 18.53 -10.18 -9.08
C GLU A 380 18.38 -11.57 -8.46
N ALA A 381 17.21 -11.87 -7.89
CA ALA A 381 16.89 -13.20 -7.39
C ALA A 381 15.44 -13.57 -7.67
N THR A 382 15.22 -14.74 -8.18
CA THR A 382 13.89 -15.30 -8.45
C THR A 382 13.54 -16.34 -7.39
N ILE A 383 12.38 -16.18 -6.76
CA ILE A 383 11.86 -17.15 -5.79
C ILE A 383 11.41 -18.40 -6.55
N ASN A 384 12.12 -19.50 -6.33
CA ASN A 384 11.81 -20.77 -6.96
C ASN A 384 11.29 -21.77 -5.93
N THR A 385 9.97 -21.98 -5.92
CA THR A 385 9.28 -22.91 -5.01
C THR A 385 8.18 -23.66 -5.77
N ASN A 386 7.62 -24.69 -5.14
CA ASN A 386 6.53 -25.48 -5.73
C ASN A 386 5.17 -24.73 -5.77
N GLN A 387 5.14 -23.45 -5.39
CA GLN A 387 3.93 -22.61 -5.38
C GLN A 387 4.20 -21.35 -6.18
N LEU A 388 3.17 -20.81 -6.80
CA LEU A 388 3.24 -19.47 -7.38
C LEU A 388 3.28 -18.43 -6.24
N ASN A 389 4.37 -17.69 -6.15
CA ASN A 389 4.61 -16.67 -5.15
C ASN A 389 4.70 -15.29 -5.84
N THR A 390 3.56 -14.72 -6.17
CA THR A 390 3.53 -13.32 -6.63
C THR A 390 3.92 -12.42 -5.47
N ILE A 391 4.95 -11.60 -5.64
CA ILE A 391 5.38 -10.63 -4.63
C ILE A 391 4.28 -9.56 -4.49
N VAL A 392 3.86 -9.35 -3.25
CA VAL A 392 2.84 -8.38 -2.88
C VAL A 392 3.50 -7.14 -2.28
N ASN A 393 4.47 -7.36 -1.39
CA ASN A 393 5.13 -6.27 -0.69
C ASN A 393 6.56 -6.65 -0.31
N LEU A 394 7.43 -5.66 -0.29
CA LEU A 394 8.78 -5.71 0.25
C LEU A 394 8.82 -4.88 1.54
N PHE A 395 9.50 -5.38 2.54
CA PHE A 395 9.57 -4.72 3.83
C PHE A 395 11.00 -4.71 4.38
N SER A 396 11.49 -3.52 4.72
CA SER A 396 12.79 -3.31 5.34
C SER A 396 12.63 -3.35 6.87
N GLY A 397 13.24 -4.33 7.50
CA GLY A 397 13.36 -4.43 8.96
C GLY A 397 14.81 -4.68 9.33
N ASN A 398 15.07 -5.43 10.39
CA ASN A 398 16.42 -5.91 10.69
C ASN A 398 16.95 -6.81 9.57
N ASP A 399 16.07 -7.65 9.01
CA ASP A 399 16.31 -8.40 7.79
C ASP A 399 15.40 -7.89 6.67
N PHE A 400 15.75 -8.15 5.43
CA PHE A 400 14.92 -7.84 4.27
C PHE A 400 13.82 -8.91 4.11
N ARG A 401 12.56 -8.49 4.23
CA ARG A 401 11.38 -9.37 4.25
C ARG A 401 10.59 -9.23 2.94
N ILE A 402 10.16 -10.36 2.40
CA ILE A 402 9.41 -10.44 1.14
C ILE A 402 8.09 -11.15 1.39
N PHE A 403 6.99 -10.44 1.18
CA PHE A 403 5.64 -10.98 1.32
C PHE A 403 5.07 -11.31 -0.06
N THR A 404 4.59 -12.55 -0.18
CA THR A 404 4.02 -13.05 -1.44
C THR A 404 2.60 -13.58 -1.23
N THR A 405 1.90 -13.85 -2.31
CA THR A 405 0.58 -14.48 -2.25
C THR A 405 0.62 -15.92 -1.73
N GLY A 406 1.76 -16.58 -1.72
CA GLY A 406 1.91 -17.98 -1.33
C GLY A 406 2.67 -18.21 -0.03
N GLY A 407 3.41 -17.22 0.46
CA GLY A 407 4.20 -17.34 1.69
C GLY A 407 5.08 -16.13 1.97
N GLU A 408 5.77 -16.17 3.09
CA GLU A 408 6.66 -15.13 3.59
C GLU A 408 8.11 -15.62 3.51
N PHE A 409 8.97 -14.76 2.99
CA PHE A 409 10.38 -15.03 2.75
C PHE A 409 11.24 -13.95 3.40
N VAL A 410 12.46 -14.32 3.72
CA VAL A 410 13.44 -13.42 4.30
C VAL A 410 14.80 -13.62 3.65
N VAL A 411 15.52 -12.55 3.42
CA VAL A 411 16.95 -12.57 3.15
C VAL A 411 17.64 -12.39 4.49
N LEU A 412 18.09 -13.49 5.06
CA LEU A 412 18.76 -13.50 6.37
C LEU A 412 20.20 -12.98 6.22
N GLN A 413 20.55 -12.00 7.00
CA GLN A 413 21.91 -11.54 7.12
C GLN A 413 22.69 -12.45 8.07
N THR A 414 23.96 -12.66 7.75
CA THR A 414 24.87 -13.43 8.59
C THR A 414 25.84 -12.46 9.27
N GLY A 415 25.49 -12.03 10.48
CA GLY A 415 26.26 -11.00 11.21
C GLY A 415 26.06 -9.61 10.61
N ASP A 416 27.09 -8.76 10.71
CA ASP A 416 27.06 -7.38 10.21
C ASP A 416 27.44 -7.26 8.72
N ASN A 417 27.36 -8.36 7.94
CA ASN A 417 27.71 -8.34 6.51
C ASN A 417 26.55 -7.79 5.68
N PRO A 418 26.79 -6.78 4.83
CA PRO A 418 25.75 -6.24 3.95
C PRO A 418 25.31 -7.27 2.91
N ILE A 419 24.12 -7.06 2.37
CA ILE A 419 23.59 -7.86 1.25
C ILE A 419 24.38 -7.55 -0.02
N THR A 420 24.96 -8.60 -0.63
CA THR A 420 25.71 -8.55 -1.89
C THR A 420 25.10 -9.50 -2.92
N PRO A 421 25.42 -9.38 -4.21
CA PRO A 421 24.96 -10.33 -5.23
C PRO A 421 25.27 -11.79 -4.89
N SER A 422 26.41 -12.05 -4.23
CA SER A 422 26.83 -13.39 -3.82
C SER A 422 26.16 -13.91 -2.55
N SER A 423 25.60 -13.02 -1.70
CA SER A 423 24.97 -13.37 -0.42
C SER A 423 23.43 -13.23 -0.43
N PHE A 424 22.82 -12.81 -1.52
CA PHE A 424 21.37 -12.61 -1.64
C PHE A 424 20.62 -13.93 -1.76
N PHE A 425 20.35 -14.58 -0.64
CA PHE A 425 19.61 -15.85 -0.61
C PHE A 425 18.23 -15.67 0.01
N VAL A 426 17.19 -15.75 -0.81
CA VAL A 426 15.80 -15.69 -0.37
C VAL A 426 15.40 -17.03 0.25
N ARG A 427 15.06 -17.02 1.55
CA ARG A 427 14.70 -18.22 2.31
C ARG A 427 13.22 -18.20 2.70
N PRO A 428 12.45 -19.28 2.41
CA PRO A 428 11.07 -19.39 2.87
C PRO A 428 11.04 -19.54 4.39
N GLN A 429 10.13 -18.83 5.04
CA GLN A 429 9.88 -18.92 6.47
C GLN A 429 8.52 -19.56 6.75
N THR A 430 7.48 -19.04 6.14
CA THR A 430 6.10 -19.47 6.35
C THR A 430 5.32 -19.55 5.03
N ARG A 431 4.09 -20.11 5.06
CA ARG A 431 3.28 -20.38 3.87
C ARG A 431 1.83 -19.92 4.03
N LEU A 432 1.63 -18.72 4.58
CA LEU A 432 0.27 -18.17 4.71
C LEU A 432 -0.11 -17.29 3.51
N GLY A 433 0.82 -16.50 3.04
CA GLY A 433 0.60 -15.51 1.99
C GLY A 433 -0.13 -14.26 2.46
N ALA A 434 0.26 -13.12 1.90
CA ALA A 434 -0.34 -11.81 2.20
C ALA A 434 -1.41 -11.43 1.17
N LYS A 435 -2.40 -10.63 1.60
CA LYS A 435 -3.42 -10.07 0.72
C LYS A 435 -2.84 -8.88 -0.05
N ALA A 436 -3.01 -8.88 -1.38
CA ALA A 436 -2.59 -7.77 -2.25
C ALA A 436 -3.38 -6.49 -1.93
N GLY A 437 -2.77 -5.33 -2.19
CA GLY A 437 -3.37 -4.02 -2.00
C GLY A 437 -3.34 -3.48 -0.56
N ILE A 438 -3.12 -4.34 0.43
CA ILE A 438 -3.07 -3.94 1.84
C ILE A 438 -1.61 -3.77 2.27
N PRO A 439 -1.23 -2.62 2.85
CA PRO A 439 0.13 -2.37 3.30
C PRO A 439 0.54 -3.34 4.42
N ILE A 440 1.85 -3.54 4.56
CA ILE A 440 2.45 -4.25 5.69
C ILE A 440 2.84 -3.20 6.72
N GLU A 441 2.39 -3.36 7.95
CA GLU A 441 2.65 -2.42 9.02
C GLU A 441 3.69 -2.93 10.02
N ASP A 442 4.47 -2.04 10.61
CA ASP A 442 5.38 -2.37 11.70
C ASP A 442 4.75 -2.08 13.07
N LEU A 443 4.63 -3.11 13.89
CA LEU A 443 4.26 -2.99 15.28
C LEU A 443 5.31 -3.67 16.16
N ASN A 444 6.08 -2.86 16.89
CA ASN A 444 7.10 -3.33 17.83
C ASN A 444 8.12 -4.30 17.18
N GLY A 445 8.54 -4.03 15.95
CA GLY A 445 9.50 -4.84 15.20
C GLY A 445 8.92 -6.09 14.53
N ALA A 446 7.63 -6.39 14.74
CA ALA A 446 6.90 -7.39 13.99
C ALA A 446 6.27 -6.79 12.73
N SER A 447 6.41 -7.43 11.57
CA SER A 447 5.64 -7.07 10.38
C SER A 447 4.23 -7.64 10.50
N VAL A 448 3.24 -6.77 10.54
CA VAL A 448 1.83 -7.16 10.61
C VAL A 448 1.22 -7.11 9.22
N PHE A 449 0.56 -8.20 8.84
CA PHE A 449 -0.07 -8.35 7.54
C PHE A 449 -1.40 -9.10 7.62
N ILE A 450 -2.24 -8.89 6.63
CA ILE A 450 -3.49 -9.63 6.46
C ILE A 450 -3.23 -10.83 5.55
N GLN A 451 -3.64 -12.02 6.01
CA GLN A 451 -3.54 -13.25 5.23
C GLN A 451 -4.31 -13.13 3.90
N ARG A 452 -3.83 -13.82 2.86
CA ARG A 452 -4.40 -13.77 1.50
C ARG A 452 -5.92 -13.89 1.41
N GLN A 453 -6.55 -14.71 2.28
CA GLN A 453 -8.00 -14.87 2.30
C GLN A 453 -8.75 -13.76 3.06
N GLY A 454 -8.06 -12.81 3.66
CA GLY A 454 -8.67 -11.72 4.42
C GLY A 454 -9.33 -12.16 5.74
N LYS A 455 -8.97 -13.33 6.30
CA LYS A 455 -9.62 -13.89 7.48
C LYS A 455 -8.78 -13.86 8.76
N SER A 456 -7.53 -13.44 8.66
CA SER A 456 -6.66 -13.30 9.83
C SER A 456 -5.65 -12.18 9.66
N ILE A 457 -5.32 -11.54 10.77
CA ILE A 457 -4.21 -10.60 10.93
C ILE A 457 -3.08 -11.35 11.61
N ASN A 458 -1.90 -11.28 11.04
CA ASN A 458 -0.75 -12.04 11.49
C ASN A 458 0.44 -11.12 11.75
N ALA A 459 1.15 -11.36 12.85
CA ALA A 459 2.43 -10.73 13.15
C ALA A 459 3.56 -11.68 12.77
N PHE A 460 4.45 -11.23 11.92
CA PHE A 460 5.64 -11.95 11.46
C PHE A 460 6.86 -11.37 12.14
N GLN A 461 7.48 -12.15 13.04
CA GLN A 461 8.60 -11.68 13.86
C GLN A 461 9.67 -12.76 14.03
N PHE A 462 10.90 -12.33 14.29
CA PHE A 462 12.00 -13.24 14.57
C PHE A 462 11.87 -13.82 15.98
N GLY A 463 12.02 -15.13 16.09
CA GLY A 463 12.03 -15.85 17.37
C GLY A 463 13.44 -16.29 17.73
N ASP A 464 14.05 -15.65 18.72
CA ASP A 464 15.42 -15.95 19.17
C ASP A 464 15.61 -17.43 19.55
N THR A 465 14.60 -18.03 20.19
CA THR A 465 14.66 -19.43 20.62
C THR A 465 14.72 -20.43 19.47
N THR A 466 14.06 -20.09 18.36
CA THR A 466 13.98 -20.94 17.16
C THR A 466 14.95 -20.55 16.06
N ALA A 467 15.60 -19.39 16.22
CA ALA A 467 16.45 -18.74 15.21
C ALA A 467 15.77 -18.70 13.83
N SER A 468 14.47 -18.42 13.81
CA SER A 468 13.65 -18.35 12.59
C SER A 468 12.49 -17.38 12.77
N TYR A 469 11.96 -16.87 11.65
CA TYR A 469 10.75 -16.08 11.68
C TYR A 469 9.53 -16.95 11.92
N GLN A 470 8.66 -16.46 12.79
CA GLN A 470 7.42 -17.13 13.18
C GLN A 470 6.22 -16.22 12.95
N ILE A 471 5.05 -16.83 12.82
CA ILE A 471 3.78 -16.11 12.71
C ILE A 471 2.96 -16.30 13.97
N GLN A 472 2.48 -15.19 14.51
CA GLN A 472 1.47 -15.15 15.55
C GLN A 472 0.17 -14.58 14.97
N ASN A 473 -0.93 -15.32 15.08
CA ASN A 473 -2.23 -14.82 14.65
C ASN A 473 -2.82 -13.90 15.73
N ILE A 474 -2.87 -12.60 15.45
CA ILE A 474 -3.41 -11.55 16.33
C ILE A 474 -4.93 -11.65 16.46
N SER A 475 -5.62 -12.00 15.37
CA SER A 475 -7.09 -12.04 15.29
C SER A 475 -7.70 -13.41 15.58
N ALA A 476 -6.93 -14.35 16.17
CA ALA A 476 -7.38 -15.74 16.36
C ALA A 476 -8.71 -15.88 17.12
N LEU A 477 -8.97 -15.00 18.08
CA LEU A 477 -10.18 -15.00 18.90
C LEU A 477 -11.25 -13.99 18.43
N SER A 478 -11.02 -13.27 17.33
CA SER A 478 -11.88 -12.18 16.85
C SER A 478 -11.99 -12.13 15.32
N SER A 479 -11.84 -13.27 14.66
CA SER A 479 -11.84 -13.35 13.18
C SER A 479 -13.15 -12.85 12.53
N HIS A 480 -14.27 -12.87 13.25
CA HIS A 480 -15.57 -12.37 12.80
C HIS A 480 -15.61 -10.85 12.55
N LEU A 481 -14.62 -10.11 13.08
CA LEU A 481 -14.46 -8.67 12.84
C LEU A 481 -13.82 -8.36 11.48
N LEU A 482 -13.23 -9.36 10.82
CA LEU A 482 -12.61 -9.21 9.51
C LEU A 482 -13.60 -9.61 8.40
N LYS A 483 -14.14 -8.60 7.72
CA LYS A 483 -15.20 -8.75 6.71
C LYS A 483 -14.75 -8.19 5.37
N ASP A 484 -13.83 -8.92 4.71
CA ASP A 484 -13.15 -8.52 3.51
C ASP A 484 -12.33 -7.23 3.68
N PRO A 485 -11.22 -7.29 4.43
CA PRO A 485 -10.34 -6.15 4.64
C PRO A 485 -9.80 -5.57 3.33
N THR A 486 -9.81 -4.24 3.21
CA THR A 486 -9.31 -3.51 2.03
C THR A 486 -8.15 -2.58 2.34
N ASP A 487 -8.05 -2.09 3.56
CA ASP A 487 -6.98 -1.18 3.96
C ASP A 487 -6.60 -1.39 5.42
N MET A 488 -5.38 -1.02 5.79
CA MET A 488 -4.85 -1.19 7.13
C MET A 488 -3.83 -0.10 7.44
N ALA A 489 -3.86 0.43 8.66
CA ALA A 489 -2.86 1.37 9.15
C ALA A 489 -2.60 1.18 10.64
N ALA A 490 -1.35 1.36 11.05
CA ALA A 490 -0.93 1.25 12.44
C ALA A 490 -0.62 2.64 13.03
N ARG A 491 -1.21 2.94 14.19
CA ARG A 491 -0.85 4.10 15.01
C ARG A 491 -0.07 3.65 16.23
N ARG A 492 1.12 4.16 16.39
CA ARG A 492 1.91 3.95 17.61
C ARG A 492 1.41 4.83 18.75
N ALA A 493 1.50 4.33 19.97
CA ALA A 493 1.14 5.08 21.16
C ALA A 493 2.01 6.34 21.27
N ALA A 494 1.37 7.46 21.51
CA ALA A 494 2.06 8.74 21.73
C ALA A 494 2.45 8.95 23.21
N SER A 495 1.84 8.17 24.14
CA SER A 495 2.10 8.24 25.57
C SER A 495 2.00 6.85 26.22
N THR A 496 2.42 6.75 27.48
CA THR A 496 2.33 5.52 28.27
C THR A 496 0.90 5.13 28.65
N ASP A 497 -0.05 6.02 28.47
CA ASP A 497 -1.48 5.81 28.79
C ASP A 497 -2.28 5.34 27.58
N GLU A 498 -1.62 5.20 26.43
CA GLU A 498 -2.22 4.72 25.18
C GLU A 498 -1.61 3.38 24.76
N SER A 499 -2.39 2.56 24.09
CA SER A 499 -1.92 1.38 23.38
C SER A 499 -1.63 1.71 21.92
N ASP A 500 -0.75 0.95 21.30
CA ASP A 500 -0.68 0.90 19.84
C ASP A 500 -2.02 0.46 19.29
N ARG A 501 -2.42 1.01 18.15
CA ARG A 501 -3.69 0.66 17.51
C ARG A 501 -3.48 0.29 16.07
N LEU A 502 -4.07 -0.83 15.69
CA LEU A 502 -4.15 -1.27 14.32
C LEU A 502 -5.58 -1.09 13.82
N PHE A 503 -5.75 -0.34 12.75
CA PHE A 503 -7.04 -0.06 12.12
C PHE A 503 -7.13 -0.89 10.84
N VAL A 504 -8.26 -1.59 10.64
CA VAL A 504 -8.51 -2.42 9.46
C VAL A 504 -9.90 -2.10 8.90
N VAL A 505 -9.95 -1.59 7.70
CA VAL A 505 -11.19 -1.23 7.00
C VAL A 505 -11.80 -2.47 6.34
N ASN A 506 -13.11 -2.65 6.48
CA ASN A 506 -13.87 -3.77 5.92
C ASN A 506 -14.80 -3.32 4.80
N ALA A 507 -14.67 -3.90 3.60
CA ALA A 507 -15.52 -3.57 2.46
C ALA A 507 -16.96 -4.09 2.58
N THR A 508 -17.18 -5.25 3.25
CA THR A 508 -18.50 -5.90 3.24
C THR A 508 -19.58 -5.12 4.01
N ASP A 509 -19.22 -4.46 5.10
CA ASP A 509 -20.17 -3.73 5.96
C ASP A 509 -19.74 -2.31 6.29
N GLY A 510 -18.67 -1.83 5.67
CA GLY A 510 -18.15 -0.49 5.90
C GLY A 510 -17.68 -0.23 7.33
N SER A 511 -17.57 -1.26 8.17
CA SER A 511 -17.04 -1.15 9.52
C SER A 511 -15.50 -1.11 9.52
N MET A 512 -14.94 -0.69 10.64
CA MET A 512 -13.50 -0.77 10.86
C MET A 512 -13.21 -1.61 12.11
N ALA A 513 -12.41 -2.67 11.94
CA ALA A 513 -11.90 -3.44 13.08
C ALA A 513 -10.69 -2.71 13.66
N VAL A 514 -10.69 -2.49 14.97
CA VAL A 514 -9.61 -1.77 15.67
C VAL A 514 -9.04 -2.67 16.75
N TYR A 515 -7.74 -2.88 16.72
CA TYR A 515 -7.02 -3.69 17.71
C TYR A 515 -6.16 -2.76 18.56
N SER A 516 -6.49 -2.68 19.86
CA SER A 516 -5.62 -2.04 20.86
C SER A 516 -4.58 -3.06 21.31
N ILE A 517 -3.29 -2.79 21.07
CA ILE A 517 -2.21 -3.74 21.27
C ILE A 517 -1.22 -3.16 22.27
N LEU A 518 -0.91 -3.93 23.32
CA LEU A 518 0.15 -3.63 24.27
C LEU A 518 0.96 -4.90 24.56
N VAL A 519 2.03 -5.07 23.79
CA VAL A 519 2.85 -6.30 23.81
C VAL A 519 3.42 -6.58 25.20
N GLY A 520 3.89 -5.56 25.92
CA GLY A 520 4.47 -5.72 27.26
C GLY A 520 3.52 -6.28 28.33
N GLN A 521 2.21 -6.23 28.09
CA GLN A 521 1.19 -6.77 28.99
C GLN A 521 0.34 -7.90 28.37
N ASN A 522 0.70 -8.36 27.18
CA ASN A 522 -0.07 -9.35 26.40
C ASN A 522 -1.53 -8.94 26.16
N VAL A 523 -1.78 -7.64 26.00
CA VAL A 523 -3.12 -7.09 25.66
C VAL A 523 -3.25 -7.05 24.16
N ILE A 524 -4.29 -7.72 23.65
CA ILE A 524 -4.78 -7.61 22.28
C ILE A 524 -6.29 -7.50 22.39
N ALA A 525 -6.80 -6.26 22.28
CA ALA A 525 -8.20 -5.96 22.53
C ALA A 525 -8.87 -5.44 21.25
N PRO A 526 -9.51 -6.33 20.47
CA PRO A 526 -10.30 -5.94 19.30
C PRO A 526 -11.58 -5.25 19.68
N SER A 527 -11.99 -4.28 18.86
CA SER A 527 -13.29 -3.60 18.89
C SER A 527 -13.73 -3.29 17.47
N ARG A 528 -15.02 -2.97 17.30
CA ARG A 528 -15.60 -2.58 16.03
C ARG A 528 -15.94 -1.11 16.04
N PHE A 529 -15.47 -0.35 15.06
CA PHE A 529 -15.90 1.03 14.83
C PHE A 529 -16.92 1.07 13.71
N THR A 530 -17.98 1.81 13.96
CA THR A 530 -19.05 2.11 13.00
C THR A 530 -19.33 3.60 13.01
N THR A 531 -19.85 4.12 11.92
CA THR A 531 -20.29 5.51 11.76
C THR A 531 -21.59 5.54 10.96
N ASP A 532 -22.24 6.67 10.87
CA ASP A 532 -23.33 6.87 9.90
C ASP A 532 -22.71 7.03 8.50
N GLY A 533 -22.47 5.88 7.86
CA GLY A 533 -21.73 5.72 6.61
C GLY A 533 -20.84 4.49 6.60
N GLU A 534 -19.88 4.47 5.68
CA GLU A 534 -18.93 3.38 5.46
C GLU A 534 -17.49 3.92 5.50
N PHE A 535 -16.61 3.29 6.27
CA PHE A 535 -15.16 3.54 6.17
C PHE A 535 -14.64 2.93 4.87
N ILE A 536 -13.85 3.71 4.10
CA ILE A 536 -13.33 3.31 2.79
C ILE A 536 -11.81 3.14 2.83
N ALA A 537 -11.08 4.06 3.46
CA ALA A 537 -9.63 4.02 3.59
C ALA A 537 -9.20 4.60 4.93
N VAL A 538 -8.02 4.19 5.40
CA VAL A 538 -7.42 4.67 6.64
C VAL A 538 -5.93 4.95 6.45
N GLY A 539 -5.43 6.03 7.04
CA GLY A 539 -4.01 6.34 7.05
C GLY A 539 -3.62 7.05 8.33
N VAL A 540 -2.37 6.91 8.72
CA VAL A 540 -1.83 7.52 9.95
C VAL A 540 -0.69 8.45 9.57
N GLU A 541 -0.81 9.72 9.92
CA GLU A 541 0.21 10.75 9.80
C GLU A 541 0.77 11.04 11.20
N ILE A 542 1.97 10.54 11.49
CA ILE A 542 2.62 10.62 12.82
C ILE A 542 1.73 10.01 13.93
N ALA A 543 0.80 10.77 14.47
CA ALA A 543 -0.13 10.33 15.53
C ALA A 543 -1.60 10.55 15.14
N ASP A 544 -1.87 11.32 14.11
CA ASP A 544 -3.20 11.63 13.62
C ASP A 544 -3.71 10.52 12.69
N VAL A 545 -4.92 10.05 12.95
CA VAL A 545 -5.57 9.01 12.14
C VAL A 545 -6.61 9.66 11.24
N TYR A 546 -6.40 9.56 9.94
CA TYR A 546 -7.31 10.05 8.92
C TYR A 546 -8.07 8.89 8.29
N VAL A 547 -9.32 9.12 7.97
CA VAL A 547 -10.19 8.14 7.31
C VAL A 547 -10.94 8.78 6.15
N ILE A 548 -11.14 8.04 5.08
CA ILE A 548 -12.14 8.36 4.07
C ILE A 548 -13.44 7.67 4.48
N VAL A 549 -14.50 8.45 4.62
CA VAL A 549 -15.84 7.97 4.97
C VAL A 549 -16.80 8.28 3.83
N LYS A 550 -17.50 7.25 3.36
CA LYS A 550 -18.62 7.40 2.43
C LYS A 550 -19.89 7.64 3.23
N ARG A 551 -20.52 8.78 3.04
CA ARG A 551 -21.79 9.17 3.68
C ARG A 551 -22.87 9.39 2.65
N THR A 552 -24.11 9.08 2.99
CA THR A 552 -25.27 9.44 2.16
C THR A 552 -25.81 10.76 2.64
N ILE A 553 -25.59 11.83 1.89
CA ILE A 553 -26.02 13.18 2.23
C ILE A 553 -27.08 13.63 1.22
N ASN A 554 -28.24 13.99 1.70
CA ASN A 554 -29.37 14.40 0.85
C ASN A 554 -29.64 13.38 -0.28
N GLY A 555 -29.55 12.08 0.04
CA GLY A 555 -29.76 10.96 -0.89
C GLY A 555 -28.62 10.69 -1.88
N ALA A 556 -27.52 11.41 -1.83
CA ALA A 556 -26.34 11.21 -2.67
C ALA A 556 -25.14 10.73 -1.85
N ALA A 557 -24.35 9.81 -2.45
CA ALA A 557 -23.09 9.38 -1.85
C ALA A 557 -22.08 10.54 -1.91
N ASN A 558 -21.45 10.82 -0.77
CA ASN A 558 -20.38 11.80 -0.62
C ASN A 558 -19.20 11.14 0.09
N TYR A 559 -18.00 11.38 -0.39
CA TYR A 559 -16.79 10.84 0.20
C TYR A 559 -16.04 11.97 0.93
N MET A 560 -15.80 11.76 2.22
CA MET A 560 -15.26 12.79 3.10
C MET A 560 -13.97 12.32 3.75
N LEU A 561 -12.97 13.18 3.75
CA LEU A 561 -11.80 13.03 4.61
C LEU A 561 -12.17 13.53 6.00
N GLU A 562 -12.03 12.68 6.98
CA GLU A 562 -12.27 12.98 8.39
C GLU A 562 -11.07 12.52 9.23
N LYS A 563 -10.88 13.14 10.40
CA LYS A 563 -9.77 12.85 11.31
C LYS A 563 -10.31 12.48 12.68
N PHE A 564 -9.81 11.40 13.30
CA PHE A 564 -10.11 11.12 14.70
C PHE A 564 -9.55 12.23 15.60
N ASN A 565 -10.41 12.79 16.42
CA ASN A 565 -10.06 13.87 17.34
C ASN A 565 -10.57 13.54 18.76
N THR A 566 -9.64 13.44 19.71
CA THR A 566 -9.91 13.08 21.11
C THR A 566 -10.82 14.07 21.83
N SER A 567 -10.92 15.32 21.33
CA SER A 567 -11.79 16.35 21.89
C SER A 567 -13.24 16.23 21.44
N LEU A 568 -13.52 15.38 20.44
CA LEU A 568 -14.83 15.26 19.82
C LEU A 568 -15.54 13.97 20.22
N THR A 569 -16.85 14.05 20.30
CA THR A 569 -17.76 12.93 20.58
C THR A 569 -18.80 12.71 19.48
N LEU A 570 -18.69 13.45 18.37
CA LEU A 570 -19.55 13.41 17.18
C LEU A 570 -18.73 13.09 15.94
N ASP A 571 -19.36 12.55 14.90
CA ASP A 571 -18.76 12.26 13.61
C ASP A 571 -19.05 13.36 12.58
N SER A 572 -18.19 13.50 11.55
CA SER A 572 -18.24 14.59 10.57
C SER A 572 -18.41 15.96 11.22
N ALA A 573 -17.77 16.10 12.40
CA ALA A 573 -18.02 17.20 13.29
C ALA A 573 -17.23 18.44 12.91
N LYS A 574 -17.83 19.60 13.15
CA LYS A 574 -17.13 20.88 13.26
C LYS A 574 -17.17 21.35 14.71
N SER A 575 -16.06 21.87 15.18
CA SER A 575 -15.91 22.42 16.52
C SER A 575 -15.29 23.81 16.47
N GLY A 576 -15.50 24.60 17.54
CA GLY A 576 -14.92 25.92 17.65
C GLY A 576 -15.15 26.54 19.02
N GLY A 577 -14.71 27.78 19.18
CA GLY A 577 -14.86 28.58 20.38
C GLY A 577 -16.23 29.31 20.47
N ALA A 578 -16.23 30.55 20.97
CA ALA A 578 -17.44 31.36 21.08
C ALA A 578 -18.07 31.63 19.71
N ALA A 579 -19.35 31.28 19.54
CA ALA A 579 -20.11 31.47 18.31
C ALA A 579 -21.62 31.40 18.57
N ALA A 580 -22.44 32.05 17.73
CA ALA A 580 -23.90 31.94 17.77
C ALA A 580 -24.44 30.87 16.80
N SER A 581 -23.62 30.48 15.81
CA SER A 581 -24.01 29.52 14.77
C SER A 581 -22.78 28.95 14.07
N VAL A 582 -22.95 27.86 13.31
CA VAL A 582 -21.93 27.23 12.48
C VAL A 582 -22.53 26.77 11.15
N SER A 583 -21.76 26.86 10.08
CA SER A 583 -22.19 26.32 8.78
C SER A 583 -21.73 24.85 8.63
N MET A 584 -22.71 23.97 8.36
CA MET A 584 -22.54 22.51 8.21
C MET A 584 -22.79 22.07 6.77
N ASN A 585 -22.16 22.74 5.82
CA ASN A 585 -22.35 22.52 4.38
C ASN A 585 -22.10 21.08 3.90
N GLN A 586 -21.35 20.30 4.68
CA GLN A 586 -21.07 18.88 4.39
C GLN A 586 -22.23 17.94 4.77
N LEU A 587 -23.19 18.40 5.59
CA LEU A 587 -24.29 17.59 6.15
C LEU A 587 -25.68 18.15 5.78
N GLU A 588 -25.86 18.74 4.60
CA GLU A 588 -27.15 19.27 4.16
C GLU A 588 -28.24 18.19 4.23
N GLY A 589 -29.36 18.54 4.89
CA GLY A 589 -30.52 17.66 5.06
C GLY A 589 -30.40 16.64 6.19
N GLU A 590 -29.23 16.47 6.77
CA GLU A 590 -28.98 15.51 7.86
C GLU A 590 -29.36 16.09 9.21
N THR A 591 -29.76 15.22 10.14
CA THR A 591 -30.04 15.60 11.53
C THR A 591 -28.73 15.57 12.32
N VAL A 592 -28.35 16.72 12.88
CA VAL A 592 -27.10 16.85 13.64
C VAL A 592 -27.37 17.06 15.12
N SER A 593 -26.50 16.55 15.97
CA SER A 593 -26.42 16.83 17.38
C SER A 593 -25.53 18.02 17.65
N ILE A 594 -25.87 18.75 18.69
CA ILE A 594 -25.26 20.02 19.07
C ILE A 594 -24.80 19.91 20.52
N ILE A 595 -23.54 20.17 20.78
CA ILE A 595 -22.99 20.34 22.12
C ILE A 595 -22.47 21.77 22.22
N ARG A 596 -23.00 22.53 23.13
CA ARG A 596 -22.63 23.92 23.37
C ARG A 596 -22.21 24.11 24.83
N ASP A 597 -20.99 24.56 25.05
CA ASP A 597 -20.42 24.73 26.41
C ASP A 597 -20.63 23.49 27.31
N GLY A 598 -20.53 22.26 26.71
CA GLY A 598 -20.77 20.98 27.39
C GLY A 598 -22.27 20.62 27.58
N VAL A 599 -23.19 21.44 27.11
CA VAL A 599 -24.64 21.17 27.15
C VAL A 599 -25.07 20.55 25.83
N VAL A 600 -25.74 19.41 25.88
CA VAL A 600 -26.38 18.80 24.70
C VAL A 600 -27.70 19.54 24.42
N GLU A 601 -27.79 20.15 23.25
CA GLU A 601 -29.01 20.82 22.78
C GLU A 601 -29.89 19.84 21.97
N PRO A 602 -31.16 20.19 21.72
CA PRO A 602 -32.00 19.43 20.79
C PRO A 602 -31.35 19.37 19.40
N THR A 603 -31.51 18.23 18.74
CA THR A 603 -31.02 18.02 17.37
C THR A 603 -31.67 18.97 16.38
N GLN A 604 -30.95 19.36 15.33
CA GLN A 604 -31.47 20.21 14.26
C GLN A 604 -31.17 19.52 12.91
N VAL A 605 -32.06 19.78 11.94
CA VAL A 605 -31.77 19.37 10.53
C VAL A 605 -31.00 20.51 9.88
N VAL A 606 -29.90 20.14 9.21
CA VAL A 606 -29.08 21.11 8.46
C VAL A 606 -29.90 21.66 7.29
N PRO A 607 -30.20 22.97 7.25
CA PRO A 607 -30.99 23.56 6.18
C PRO A 607 -30.19 23.57 4.86
N ALA A 608 -30.90 23.77 3.74
CA ALA A 608 -30.24 24.14 2.48
C ALA A 608 -29.47 25.48 2.67
N SER A 609 -28.62 25.83 1.67
CA SER A 609 -27.79 27.05 1.75
C SER A 609 -28.53 28.18 2.49
N PRO A 610 -27.90 28.79 3.51
CA PRO A 610 -26.48 28.83 3.88
C PRO A 610 -26.00 27.71 4.84
N TYR A 611 -26.72 26.62 5.02
CA TYR A 611 -26.35 25.45 5.84
C TYR A 611 -26.11 25.74 7.32
N THR A 612 -26.74 26.79 7.85
CA THR A 612 -26.42 27.32 9.16
C THR A 612 -27.25 26.67 10.25
N ILE A 613 -26.57 26.05 11.19
CA ILE A 613 -27.12 25.62 12.48
C ILE A 613 -26.98 26.77 13.46
N THR A 614 -28.07 27.19 14.06
CA THR A 614 -28.10 28.28 15.07
C THR A 614 -28.29 27.66 16.45
N PHE A 615 -27.43 28.02 17.38
CA PHE A 615 -27.52 27.52 18.76
C PHE A 615 -28.67 28.19 19.51
N ALA A 616 -29.30 27.45 20.43
CA ALA A 616 -30.38 27.98 21.25
C ALA A 616 -29.93 29.22 22.07
N THR A 617 -28.70 29.19 22.52
CA THR A 617 -27.97 30.32 23.12
C THR A 617 -26.57 30.33 22.52
N ALA A 618 -25.99 31.47 22.26
CA ALA A 618 -24.63 31.55 21.73
C ALA A 618 -23.62 30.80 22.62
N ALA A 619 -22.73 30.01 21.98
CA ALA A 619 -21.62 29.37 22.67
C ALA A 619 -20.69 30.44 23.23
N THR A 620 -20.26 30.26 24.46
CA THR A 620 -19.36 31.20 25.16
C THR A 620 -17.93 30.70 25.22
N THR A 621 -17.74 29.38 25.24
CA THR A 621 -16.42 28.74 25.34
C THR A 621 -16.14 27.75 24.21
N SER A 622 -17.13 26.88 23.86
CA SER A 622 -16.94 25.85 22.88
C SER A 622 -18.24 25.34 22.28
N TYR A 623 -18.16 24.82 21.07
CA TYR A 623 -19.25 24.06 20.47
C TYR A 623 -18.68 22.84 19.67
N GLN A 624 -19.53 21.83 19.51
CA GLN A 624 -19.38 20.71 18.58
C GLN A 624 -20.75 20.50 17.90
N VAL A 625 -20.72 20.31 16.58
CA VAL A 625 -21.91 19.96 15.78
C VAL A 625 -21.53 18.87 14.81
N GLY A 626 -22.29 17.78 14.75
CA GLY A 626 -22.01 16.63 13.91
C GLY A 626 -23.03 15.52 14.03
N LEU A 627 -22.72 14.36 13.46
CA LEU A 627 -23.56 13.17 13.49
C LEU A 627 -23.30 12.34 14.75
N ASP A 628 -24.37 11.77 15.31
CA ASP A 628 -24.25 10.87 16.45
C ASP A 628 -23.79 9.49 16.05
N TYR A 629 -23.14 8.78 16.99
CA TYR A 629 -22.91 7.35 16.93
C TYR A 629 -23.16 6.69 18.28
N THR A 630 -23.61 5.45 18.24
CA THR A 630 -23.90 4.68 19.46
C THR A 630 -22.70 3.89 19.92
N VAL A 631 -22.45 3.89 21.22
CA VAL A 631 -21.49 3.02 21.89
C VAL A 631 -22.24 1.83 22.48
N THR A 632 -21.73 0.62 22.29
CA THR A 632 -22.26 -0.60 22.89
C THR A 632 -21.13 -1.48 23.38
N ALA A 633 -21.16 -1.82 24.66
CA ALA A 633 -20.31 -2.84 25.27
C ALA A 633 -21.18 -3.88 25.96
N ARG A 634 -21.15 -5.13 25.49
CA ARG A 634 -21.92 -6.24 26.08
C ARG A 634 -20.97 -7.29 26.61
N THR A 635 -21.12 -7.64 27.90
CA THR A 635 -20.28 -8.66 28.53
C THR A 635 -20.54 -10.06 27.93
N MET A 636 -19.59 -10.96 28.10
CA MET A 636 -19.84 -12.37 27.83
C MET A 636 -20.97 -12.89 28.74
N PRO A 637 -21.66 -13.99 28.35
CA PRO A 637 -22.61 -14.65 29.23
C PRO A 637 -22.03 -14.95 30.60
N ALA A 638 -22.78 -14.64 31.65
CA ALA A 638 -22.33 -14.84 33.01
C ALA A 638 -22.30 -16.36 33.35
N GLU A 639 -21.08 -16.89 33.52
CA GLU A 639 -20.85 -18.31 33.85
C GLU A 639 -19.99 -18.43 35.11
N PRO A 640 -20.58 -18.14 36.29
CA PRO A 640 -19.87 -18.33 37.55
C PRO A 640 -19.51 -19.78 37.80
N VAL A 641 -18.29 -20.03 38.24
CA VAL A 641 -17.86 -21.37 38.65
C VAL A 641 -18.43 -21.65 40.04
N LEU A 642 -19.32 -22.64 40.13
CA LEU A 642 -19.89 -23.09 41.38
C LEU A 642 -19.32 -24.45 41.79
N SER A 643 -19.29 -24.69 43.10
CA SER A 643 -18.93 -26.03 43.64
C SER A 643 -19.90 -27.14 43.20
N SER A 644 -21.12 -26.75 42.80
CA SER A 644 -22.17 -27.66 42.30
C SER A 644 -22.10 -27.92 40.79
N GLY A 645 -21.17 -27.27 40.06
CA GLY A 645 -21.00 -27.41 38.61
C GLY A 645 -21.41 -26.18 37.82
N SER A 646 -21.57 -26.34 36.47
CA SER A 646 -21.91 -25.26 35.53
C SER A 646 -23.36 -24.78 35.73
N VAL A 647 -23.56 -23.48 35.48
CA VAL A 647 -24.89 -22.85 35.49
C VAL A 647 -25.38 -22.51 34.05
N GLN A 648 -24.76 -23.07 33.03
CA GLN A 648 -25.01 -22.75 31.63
C GLN A 648 -26.47 -23.00 31.18
N GLY A 649 -27.12 -24.02 31.71
CA GLY A 649 -28.51 -24.32 31.41
C GLY A 649 -29.56 -23.57 32.23
N PHE A 650 -29.15 -22.78 33.20
CA PHE A 650 -30.08 -22.11 34.10
C PHE A 650 -30.43 -20.69 33.63
N LYS A 651 -31.67 -20.27 33.92
CA LYS A 651 -32.08 -18.89 33.73
C LYS A 651 -31.39 -17.98 34.76
N LYS A 652 -30.88 -16.88 34.30
CA LYS A 652 -30.08 -15.92 35.06
C LYS A 652 -30.75 -14.53 35.03
N ARG A 653 -30.66 -13.81 36.14
CA ARG A 653 -31.15 -12.44 36.24
C ARG A 653 -30.09 -11.56 36.89
N ILE A 654 -29.74 -10.46 36.24
CA ILE A 654 -28.94 -9.40 36.84
C ILE A 654 -29.86 -8.59 37.79
N ILE A 655 -29.51 -8.54 39.05
CA ILE A 655 -30.30 -7.82 40.07
C ILE A 655 -29.81 -6.40 40.21
N GLN A 656 -28.50 -6.21 40.20
CA GLN A 656 -27.82 -4.95 40.43
C GLN A 656 -26.52 -4.95 39.63
N VAL A 657 -26.14 -3.83 39.11
CA VAL A 657 -24.82 -3.56 38.53
C VAL A 657 -24.24 -2.34 39.18
N ASP A 658 -23.02 -2.45 39.69
CA ASP A 658 -22.20 -1.38 40.21
C ASP A 658 -21.09 -1.11 39.19
N ALA A 659 -21.19 -0.06 38.40
CA ALA A 659 -20.21 0.33 37.40
C ALA A 659 -19.19 1.28 38.04
N ILE A 660 -17.91 0.91 37.96
CA ILE A 660 -16.78 1.76 38.34
C ILE A 660 -16.40 2.56 37.10
N ILE A 661 -16.50 3.86 37.18
CA ILE A 661 -16.37 4.79 36.06
C ILE A 661 -15.41 5.93 36.37
N ASN A 662 -14.85 6.51 35.32
CA ASN A 662 -14.00 7.70 35.40
C ASN A 662 -14.49 8.77 34.40
N ASP A 663 -14.57 10.03 34.82
CA ASP A 663 -14.93 11.17 34.00
C ASP A 663 -16.14 10.91 33.06
N THR A 664 -17.15 10.21 33.56
CA THR A 664 -18.32 9.79 32.79
C THR A 664 -19.49 10.77 33.03
N GLN A 665 -20.18 11.13 31.96
CA GLN A 665 -21.28 12.08 31.98
C GLN A 665 -22.65 11.48 31.61
N ASP A 666 -22.63 10.33 30.90
CA ASP A 666 -23.83 9.63 30.47
C ASP A 666 -23.56 8.14 30.24
N MET A 667 -24.50 7.28 30.62
CA MET A 667 -24.51 5.87 30.27
C MET A 667 -25.85 5.20 30.57
N THR A 668 -26.13 4.12 29.87
CA THR A 668 -27.28 3.24 30.06
C THR A 668 -26.81 1.82 30.37
N ILE A 669 -27.41 1.19 31.37
CA ILE A 669 -27.12 -0.21 31.75
C ILE A 669 -28.36 -1.07 31.53
N ASN A 670 -28.33 -2.05 30.66
CA ASN A 670 -29.47 -2.91 30.30
C ASN A 670 -30.73 -2.13 29.96
N GLY A 671 -30.59 -1.05 29.19
CA GLY A 671 -31.70 -0.15 28.80
C GLY A 671 -32.18 0.79 29.90
N LYS A 672 -31.53 0.80 31.05
CA LYS A 672 -31.86 1.72 32.15
C LYS A 672 -30.85 2.87 32.21
N GLN A 673 -31.33 4.09 32.03
CA GLN A 673 -30.53 5.30 32.14
C GLN A 673 -29.97 5.46 33.57
N VAL A 674 -28.69 5.71 33.68
CA VAL A 674 -27.99 6.06 34.93
C VAL A 674 -28.01 7.57 35.11
N SER A 675 -28.44 8.03 36.28
CA SER A 675 -28.50 9.48 36.55
C SER A 675 -27.15 10.06 36.93
N PHE A 676 -26.76 11.10 36.24
CA PHE A 676 -25.53 11.88 36.52
C PHE A 676 -25.82 13.26 37.09
N ARG A 677 -27.07 13.73 36.98
CA ARG A 677 -27.50 15.01 37.58
C ARG A 677 -28.04 14.81 38.99
N ASN A 678 -27.74 15.72 39.88
CA ASN A 678 -28.26 15.74 41.25
C ASN A 678 -29.57 16.52 41.29
N PHE A 679 -30.54 15.99 42.02
CA PHE A 679 -31.85 16.68 42.17
C PHE A 679 -31.69 17.97 42.97
N GLY A 680 -32.14 19.10 42.39
CA GLY A 680 -32.18 20.40 43.03
C GLY A 680 -30.89 21.23 42.90
N GLU A 681 -29.78 20.68 42.42
CA GLU A 681 -28.53 21.41 42.22
C GLU A 681 -28.25 21.73 40.76
N ASP A 682 -28.59 20.78 39.87
CA ASP A 682 -28.35 20.91 38.43
C ASP A 682 -29.62 21.35 37.70
N VAL A 683 -29.53 22.46 36.97
CA VAL A 683 -30.57 22.89 36.05
C VAL A 683 -30.38 22.31 34.67
N LEU A 684 -31.46 22.18 33.88
CA LEU A 684 -31.44 21.50 32.59
C LEU A 684 -30.48 22.11 31.57
N ASP A 685 -30.26 23.42 31.62
CA ASP A 685 -29.43 24.15 30.65
C ASP A 685 -27.95 24.27 31.08
N THR A 686 -27.52 23.48 32.07
CA THR A 686 -26.12 23.42 32.49
C THR A 686 -25.45 22.12 32.02
N ALA A 687 -24.14 22.15 31.81
CA ALA A 687 -23.35 20.98 31.47
C ALA A 687 -23.44 19.89 32.54
N VAL A 688 -23.58 18.63 32.13
CA VAL A 688 -23.46 17.50 33.06
C VAL A 688 -22.02 17.43 33.55
N GLN A 689 -21.83 17.46 34.89
CA GLN A 689 -20.49 17.38 35.45
C GLN A 689 -19.92 15.95 35.28
N PRO A 690 -18.65 15.77 34.88
CA PRO A 690 -18.01 14.47 34.84
C PRO A 690 -18.02 13.85 36.25
N PHE A 691 -18.34 12.55 36.32
CA PHE A 691 -18.37 11.80 37.57
C PHE A 691 -17.33 10.67 37.55
N THR A 692 -16.55 10.63 38.61
CA THR A 692 -15.59 9.52 38.87
C THR A 692 -15.99 8.81 40.15
N GLY A 693 -16.12 7.49 40.12
CA GLY A 693 -16.54 6.66 41.25
C GLY A 693 -17.45 5.51 40.82
N THR A 694 -18.30 5.06 41.71
CA THR A 694 -19.24 3.95 41.46
C THR A 694 -20.64 4.44 41.26
N LYS A 695 -21.29 4.02 40.17
CA LYS A 695 -22.72 4.24 39.90
C LYS A 695 -23.47 2.90 39.91
N THR A 696 -24.54 2.84 40.64
CA THR A 696 -25.37 1.64 40.83
C THR A 696 -26.64 1.66 39.99
N ALA A 697 -26.87 0.62 39.20
CA ALA A 697 -28.13 0.39 38.51
C ALA A 697 -28.92 -0.75 39.22
N HIS A 698 -30.11 -0.36 39.75
CA HIS A 698 -31.02 -1.31 40.37
C HIS A 698 -32.26 -1.57 39.51
N GLY A 699 -33.03 -2.62 39.87
CA GLY A 699 -34.34 -2.88 39.26
C GLY A 699 -34.24 -3.35 37.81
N LEU A 700 -33.14 -4.02 37.46
CA LEU A 700 -32.95 -4.69 36.19
C LEU A 700 -33.86 -5.90 36.14
N LEU A 701 -34.75 -5.93 35.13
CA LEU A 701 -35.84 -6.94 35.09
C LEU A 701 -35.51 -8.06 34.10
N GLY A 702 -36.09 -9.22 34.36
CA GLY A 702 -36.13 -10.35 33.46
C GLY A 702 -35.06 -11.42 33.75
N TYR A 703 -35.48 -12.66 33.57
CA TYR A 703 -34.59 -13.81 33.52
C TYR A 703 -34.22 -14.10 32.08
N THR A 704 -32.95 -14.17 31.80
CA THR A 704 -32.39 -14.51 30.49
C THR A 704 -31.61 -15.83 30.59
N GLY A 705 -31.34 -16.48 29.47
CA GLY A 705 -30.43 -17.65 29.44
C GLY A 705 -28.96 -17.25 29.64
N THR A 706 -28.62 -15.97 29.44
CA THR A 706 -27.23 -15.54 29.40
C THR A 706 -26.79 -14.71 30.61
N GLY A 707 -27.67 -13.86 31.17
CA GLY A 707 -27.33 -12.99 32.31
C GLY A 707 -26.23 -11.97 31.95
N GLN A 708 -26.34 -11.36 30.78
CA GLN A 708 -25.36 -10.40 30.27
C GLN A 708 -25.67 -8.96 30.72
N ILE A 709 -24.63 -8.14 30.76
CA ILE A 709 -24.72 -6.71 31.00
C ILE A 709 -24.39 -6.01 29.69
N THR A 710 -25.31 -5.12 29.29
CA THR A 710 -25.09 -4.23 28.13
C THR A 710 -24.95 -2.81 28.65
N ILE A 711 -23.81 -2.20 28.40
CA ILE A 711 -23.59 -0.76 28.58
C ILE A 711 -23.73 -0.12 27.22
N SER A 712 -24.55 0.89 27.13
CA SER A 712 -24.74 1.64 25.89
C SER A 712 -24.82 3.15 26.15
N GLN A 713 -24.47 3.93 25.14
CA GLN A 713 -24.55 5.37 25.15
C GLN A 713 -24.90 5.87 23.75
N SER A 714 -25.96 6.61 23.63
CA SER A 714 -26.36 7.35 22.41
C SER A 714 -26.11 8.84 22.52
N VAL A 715 -26.06 9.38 23.75
CA VAL A 715 -25.79 10.81 23.98
C VAL A 715 -24.31 11.08 23.77
N PRO A 716 -23.91 12.11 22.98
CA PRO A 716 -22.53 12.39 22.63
C PRO A 716 -21.72 13.05 23.75
N LEU A 717 -21.62 12.37 24.89
CA LEU A 717 -20.88 12.82 26.07
C LEU A 717 -19.76 11.83 26.42
N ALA A 718 -18.87 12.23 27.32
CA ALA A 718 -17.77 11.36 27.74
C ALA A 718 -18.27 10.13 28.52
N MET A 719 -17.67 8.97 28.24
CA MET A 719 -17.92 7.72 28.96
C MET A 719 -16.63 6.89 29.05
N THR A 720 -16.24 6.55 30.28
CA THR A 720 -15.15 5.63 30.58
C THR A 720 -15.58 4.66 31.68
N VAL A 721 -15.48 3.36 31.41
CA VAL A 721 -15.83 2.29 32.34
C VAL A 721 -14.58 1.50 32.69
N LEU A 722 -14.28 1.42 33.98
CA LEU A 722 -13.08 0.75 34.49
C LEU A 722 -13.34 -0.70 34.87
N GLY A 723 -14.55 -1.01 35.41
CA GLY A 723 -14.95 -2.34 35.82
C GLY A 723 -16.42 -2.43 36.21
N LEU A 724 -16.92 -3.65 36.34
CA LEU A 724 -18.32 -3.95 36.67
C LEU A 724 -18.39 -4.98 37.79
N GLU A 725 -18.96 -4.58 38.95
CA GLU A 725 -19.44 -5.53 39.96
C GLU A 725 -20.93 -5.78 39.74
N TYR A 726 -21.38 -7.01 39.76
CA TYR A 726 -22.78 -7.28 39.55
C TYR A 726 -23.29 -8.45 40.41
N ARG A 727 -24.57 -8.34 40.75
CA ARG A 727 -25.28 -9.37 41.50
C ARG A 727 -26.17 -10.15 40.57
N LEU A 728 -25.92 -11.47 40.52
CA LEU A 728 -26.60 -12.42 39.68
C LEU A 728 -27.54 -13.31 40.53
N SER A 729 -28.79 -13.47 40.10
CA SER A 729 -29.69 -14.54 40.59
C SER A 729 -29.77 -15.65 39.56
N VAL A 730 -29.46 -16.86 39.97
CA VAL A 730 -29.63 -18.07 39.16
C VAL A 730 -30.89 -18.76 39.65
N GLY A 731 -31.85 -18.95 38.72
CA GLY A 731 -33.11 -19.68 38.98
C GLY A 731 -32.99 -21.14 38.53
N ASN A 732 -33.67 -22.02 39.21
CA ASN A 732 -33.84 -23.42 38.80
C ASN A 732 -34.86 -23.52 37.67
#